data_5ca785582431cb17f62f66062286df75
#
_entry.id   5ca785582431cb17f62f66062286df75
#
_cell.length_a   1.000
_cell.length_b   1.000
_cell.length_c   1.000
_cell.angle_alpha   90.00
_cell.angle_beta   90.00
_cell.angle_gamma   90.00
#
_symmetry.space_group_name_H-M   'P 1'
#
loop_
_entity.id
_entity.type
_entity.pdbx_description
1 polymer ?
#
loop_
_entity_poly.entity_id
_entity_poly.type
_entity_poly.pdbx_seq_one_letter_code
_entity_poly.pdbx_strand_id
1 'polypeptide(L)'
;MIANTFIKRPVTAIVVSIVLVLTGVVCILNLPIDQYPDITPPVVQVNGQFIGADAQTVEQTVATPIEEQINGTPGMEYMQSNSSGNGSMQTTVTYNIGTDIDIATLDVQNRVSIATPLVPSAATRLGLTVRAVNPSMLMMVALYSPNGTHDVTFLDNYTNIFIRDALLRVPGVGTITSFADNFSMRVWMNPEKMASYSLTPQDIITALNAQNVQVAAGSAGVPPQTKLQTFELGILVNGRLSRVSEFENIIVKTVPATGQLVYLKDVARVELGKFSFSSNSFVDGHRASYLQIYQSPGSNALETAQGVYNELEQLKQFFPSDVAYKVPFESITVVKVSMTDVVVTLLMTLALVAIVVFVFLQNFRSTLIPVLAIPVSIFGTFCFFIPLGFTINTLTMFGFVLAIGIVVDDAIIVVEAVQHYMDEKGMSPKEATYYAMKDISAPVIAIALILAAVFVPVGFIPGIVGRLYQQFAITIAISVLISAFIALSLTPALCTLLLKPTNPGRQPKGLGKLFVRFNAWFDRLTQTYVNGVSKSIKGAAYMLVLLLVICVAAGYLFMKKPSGFIPSEDDGNLYVTFQLPPASSTARAVETMNQLMKVVTATPGVGHIAALSGLNVINNATNSNCGTIYIQLKPWDERTRKSEQVPGILTELRNRIADAGINDANVEVVQPSPLPGVGATVGFSFQIEQRSTNDDLHAFENVVKKFVAEANKNPAISGAYSFYNAHTPSYNVTVDREKCEKLGADVGDVFTTIQAFMGSMYINDFTTYNRTFHVVVQADTAFRNLITDLDKYYVRNQAGQMLPLGTLISYKPVETAPLISHFNIFRSAEIDGTSGAGYSTTQTIEALKEVAAKVLPKGYAYEFSGLSYEEIRAGSTTVYIFIFSITFVFLFLSALYESWSVPFSVLLAVPVGVFGAIFTLFLVPSLTNNIYAQIGIITLIGLAAKNAILIVEFAKVRVDRGEDL
;
A
#
# COMPACT_ATOMS: atom_id res chain seq x y z
N MET A 1 -49.90 -9.30 -4.35
CA MET A 1 -48.91 -8.22 -4.66
C MET A 1 -48.46 -7.56 -3.37
N ILE A 2 -47.16 -7.47 -3.17
CA ILE A 2 -46.48 -6.80 -2.02
C ILE A 2 -46.99 -5.35 -1.91
N ALA A 3 -47.03 -4.61 -3.02
CA ALA A 3 -47.49 -3.23 -3.07
C ALA A 3 -48.92 -3.02 -2.50
N ASN A 4 -49.78 -3.98 -2.67
CA ASN A 4 -51.18 -3.91 -2.20
C ASN A 4 -51.29 -3.80 -0.67
N THR A 5 -50.36 -4.43 0.06
CA THR A 5 -50.28 -4.35 1.52
C THR A 5 -49.93 -2.94 1.97
N PHE A 6 -48.95 -2.32 1.29
CA PHE A 6 -48.48 -0.97 1.62
C PHE A 6 -49.42 0.15 1.17
N ILE A 7 -50.15 -0.04 0.07
CA ILE A 7 -51.22 0.87 -0.35
C ILE A 7 -52.35 0.92 0.70
N LYS A 8 -52.69 -0.25 1.30
CA LYS A 8 -53.71 -0.33 2.36
C LYS A 8 -53.17 0.16 3.73
N ARG A 9 -51.87 0.06 3.95
CA ARG A 9 -51.22 0.41 5.23
C ARG A 9 -50.00 1.34 4.99
N PRO A 10 -50.18 2.59 4.57
CA PRO A 10 -49.08 3.47 4.20
C PRO A 10 -48.14 3.80 5.38
N VAL A 11 -48.69 3.85 6.59
CA VAL A 11 -47.89 4.08 7.80
C VAL A 11 -46.85 2.96 8.01
N THR A 12 -47.20 1.71 7.70
CA THR A 12 -46.28 0.58 7.81
C THR A 12 -45.06 0.75 6.86
N ALA A 13 -45.29 1.23 5.61
CA ALA A 13 -44.20 1.50 4.66
C ALA A 13 -43.25 2.58 5.19
N ILE A 14 -43.83 3.67 5.74
CA ILE A 14 -43.02 4.76 6.32
C ILE A 14 -42.20 4.26 7.51
N VAL A 15 -42.78 3.48 8.41
CA VAL A 15 -42.08 2.92 9.58
C VAL A 15 -40.93 2.01 9.14
N VAL A 16 -41.14 1.11 8.19
CA VAL A 16 -40.10 0.23 7.65
C VAL A 16 -38.98 1.05 7.04
N SER A 17 -39.27 2.10 6.30
CA SER A 17 -38.30 3.00 5.70
C SER A 17 -37.48 3.76 6.77
N ILE A 18 -38.16 4.24 7.82
CA ILE A 18 -37.45 4.90 8.95
C ILE A 18 -36.54 3.93 9.67
N VAL A 19 -36.98 2.68 9.92
CA VAL A 19 -36.15 1.65 10.53
C VAL A 19 -34.92 1.35 9.68
N LEU A 20 -35.07 1.22 8.35
CA LEU A 20 -33.94 1.03 7.44
C LEU A 20 -32.93 2.19 7.53
N VAL A 21 -33.42 3.43 7.54
CA VAL A 21 -32.56 4.62 7.66
C VAL A 21 -31.83 4.62 9.00
N LEU A 22 -32.52 4.40 10.11
CA LEU A 22 -31.92 4.39 11.44
C LEU A 22 -30.85 3.29 11.57
N THR A 23 -31.16 2.08 11.10
CA THR A 23 -30.19 0.98 11.07
C THR A 23 -28.99 1.31 10.20
N GLY A 24 -29.21 1.89 9.02
CA GLY A 24 -28.14 2.32 8.12
C GLY A 24 -27.23 3.38 8.74
N VAL A 25 -27.79 4.36 9.46
CA VAL A 25 -27.00 5.38 10.17
C VAL A 25 -26.14 4.73 11.26
N VAL A 26 -26.69 3.79 12.05
CA VAL A 26 -25.91 3.05 13.05
C VAL A 26 -24.79 2.25 12.39
N CYS A 27 -25.06 1.62 11.24
CA CYS A 27 -24.03 0.89 10.51
C CYS A 27 -22.90 1.83 10.03
N ILE A 28 -23.23 2.99 9.47
CA ILE A 28 -22.23 3.98 8.99
C ILE A 28 -21.28 4.40 10.12
N LEU A 29 -21.81 4.61 11.33
CA LEU A 29 -21.00 5.03 12.48
C LEU A 29 -20.00 3.95 12.96
N ASN A 30 -20.21 2.69 12.57
CA ASN A 30 -19.37 1.56 12.96
C ASN A 30 -18.53 0.99 11.79
N LEU A 31 -18.67 1.52 10.58
CA LEU A 31 -17.92 1.03 9.43
C LEU A 31 -16.53 1.68 9.35
N PRO A 32 -15.47 0.92 9.06
CA PRO A 32 -14.16 1.47 8.81
C PRO A 32 -14.16 2.32 7.53
N ILE A 33 -13.37 3.40 7.55
CA ILE A 33 -13.20 4.32 6.42
C ILE A 33 -11.75 4.23 5.95
N ASP A 34 -11.58 3.88 4.68
CA ASP A 34 -10.29 3.73 4.01
C ASP A 34 -10.32 4.33 2.60
N GLN A 35 -9.17 4.48 1.95
CA GLN A 35 -9.10 4.93 0.56
C GLN A 35 -9.61 3.86 -0.41
N TYR A 36 -9.17 2.63 -0.22
CA TYR A 36 -9.53 1.45 -1.02
C TYR A 36 -10.12 0.34 -0.13
N PRO A 37 -10.79 -0.66 -0.72
CA PRO A 37 -11.10 -1.90 -0.01
C PRO A 37 -9.83 -2.55 0.55
N ASP A 38 -10.00 -3.55 1.42
CA ASP A 38 -8.85 -4.37 1.86
C ASP A 38 -8.31 -5.20 0.69
N ILE A 39 -7.40 -4.58 -0.06
CA ILE A 39 -6.74 -5.11 -1.26
C ILE A 39 -5.26 -5.35 -1.03
N THR A 40 -4.75 -5.02 0.14
CA THR A 40 -3.34 -5.18 0.46
C THR A 40 -3.03 -6.66 0.69
N PRO A 41 -2.14 -7.27 -0.11
CA PRO A 41 -1.72 -8.65 0.13
C PRO A 41 -1.14 -8.79 1.54
N PRO A 42 -1.50 -9.83 2.29
CA PRO A 42 -0.88 -10.11 3.57
C PRO A 42 0.63 -10.35 3.40
N VAL A 43 1.44 -9.72 4.25
CA VAL A 43 2.90 -9.79 4.17
C VAL A 43 3.48 -10.25 5.51
N VAL A 44 4.34 -11.24 5.47
CA VAL A 44 5.17 -11.65 6.62
C VAL A 44 6.61 -11.29 6.34
N GLN A 45 7.23 -10.58 7.26
CA GLN A 45 8.62 -10.14 7.16
C GLN A 45 9.50 -10.86 8.18
N VAL A 46 10.62 -11.40 7.69
CA VAL A 46 11.68 -11.98 8.51
C VAL A 46 12.89 -11.06 8.44
N ASN A 47 13.38 -10.61 9.58
CA ASN A 47 14.56 -9.77 9.68
C ASN A 47 15.63 -10.46 10.52
N GLY A 48 16.88 -10.36 10.05
CA GLY A 48 18.06 -10.85 10.73
C GLY A 48 19.22 -9.86 10.60
N GLN A 49 20.15 -9.92 11.52
CA GLN A 49 21.34 -9.05 11.52
C GLN A 49 22.59 -9.88 11.80
N PHE A 50 23.53 -9.87 10.87
CA PHE A 50 24.87 -10.44 11.05
C PHE A 50 25.92 -9.33 10.98
N ILE A 51 26.17 -8.67 12.11
CA ILE A 51 27.03 -7.49 12.18
C ILE A 51 28.45 -7.82 11.65
N GLY A 52 28.93 -6.97 10.72
CA GLY A 52 30.24 -7.08 10.11
C GLY A 52 30.34 -8.04 8.93
N ALA A 53 29.25 -8.75 8.59
CA ALA A 53 29.22 -9.60 7.39
C ALA A 53 28.93 -8.75 6.13
N ASP A 54 29.52 -9.13 5.01
CA ASP A 54 29.22 -8.61 3.68
C ASP A 54 27.94 -9.24 3.12
N ALA A 55 27.41 -8.66 2.03
CA ALA A 55 26.14 -9.10 1.43
C ALA A 55 26.16 -10.57 0.99
N GLN A 56 27.27 -11.06 0.45
CA GLN A 56 27.38 -12.45 -0.01
C GLN A 56 27.42 -13.42 1.17
N THR A 57 28.12 -13.06 2.24
CA THR A 57 28.12 -13.86 3.48
C THR A 57 26.72 -13.93 4.09
N VAL A 58 25.99 -12.79 4.15
CA VAL A 58 24.60 -12.76 4.65
C VAL A 58 23.68 -13.59 3.77
N GLU A 59 23.79 -13.47 2.44
CA GLU A 59 23.06 -14.27 1.46
C GLU A 59 23.22 -15.76 1.74
N GLN A 60 24.47 -16.25 1.73
CA GLN A 60 24.78 -17.67 1.79
C GLN A 60 24.50 -18.30 3.15
N THR A 61 24.73 -17.56 4.24
CA THR A 61 24.71 -18.15 5.59
C THR A 61 23.47 -17.80 6.40
N VAL A 62 22.74 -16.76 6.03
CA VAL A 62 21.54 -16.32 6.76
C VAL A 62 20.31 -16.40 5.88
N ALA A 63 20.31 -15.74 4.71
CA ALA A 63 19.13 -15.64 3.87
C ALA A 63 18.76 -17.01 3.23
N THR A 64 19.69 -17.65 2.53
CA THR A 64 19.44 -18.93 1.82
C THR A 64 18.88 -20.04 2.73
N PRO A 65 19.46 -20.33 3.91
CA PRO A 65 18.90 -21.35 4.81
C PRO A 65 17.47 -21.03 5.27
N ILE A 66 17.13 -19.76 5.43
CA ILE A 66 15.81 -19.31 5.84
C ILE A 66 14.83 -19.42 4.67
N GLU A 67 15.21 -18.94 3.48
CA GLU A 67 14.40 -19.00 2.26
C GLU A 67 14.03 -20.44 1.87
N GLU A 68 14.99 -21.37 1.92
CA GLU A 68 14.76 -22.78 1.62
C GLU A 68 13.67 -23.39 2.50
N GLN A 69 13.60 -23.02 3.77
CA GLN A 69 12.57 -23.51 4.68
C GLN A 69 11.22 -22.80 4.47
N ILE A 70 11.22 -21.51 4.19
CA ILE A 70 10.00 -20.71 3.99
C ILE A 70 9.33 -21.07 2.66
N ASN A 71 10.11 -21.43 1.65
CA ASN A 71 9.60 -21.73 0.32
C ASN A 71 8.48 -22.76 0.36
N GLY A 72 7.37 -22.47 -0.33
CA GLY A 72 6.20 -23.32 -0.38
C GLY A 72 5.31 -23.26 0.87
N THR A 73 5.32 -22.16 1.63
CA THR A 73 4.29 -21.89 2.63
C THR A 73 2.90 -21.78 1.97
N PRO A 74 1.84 -22.33 2.60
CA PRO A 74 0.49 -22.29 2.02
C PRO A 74 0.02 -20.86 1.76
N GLY A 75 -0.47 -20.62 0.55
CA GLY A 75 -0.97 -19.30 0.15
C GLY A 75 0.10 -18.28 -0.24
N MET A 76 1.39 -18.64 -0.23
CA MET A 76 2.47 -17.77 -0.70
C MET A 76 2.31 -17.48 -2.21
N GLU A 77 2.43 -16.20 -2.59
CA GLU A 77 2.51 -15.79 -3.99
C GLU A 77 3.96 -15.71 -4.47
N TYR A 78 4.78 -14.96 -3.75
CA TYR A 78 6.22 -14.87 -3.98
C TYR A 78 6.96 -14.46 -2.71
N MET A 79 8.25 -14.63 -2.73
CA MET A 79 9.17 -14.26 -1.68
C MET A 79 10.31 -13.42 -2.26
N GLN A 80 10.66 -12.34 -1.58
CA GLN A 80 11.78 -11.46 -1.94
C GLN A 80 12.68 -11.27 -0.74
N SER A 81 13.97 -11.43 -0.93
CA SER A 81 14.97 -11.24 0.13
C SER A 81 16.04 -10.26 -0.29
N ASN A 82 16.49 -9.44 0.66
CA ASN A 82 17.56 -8.49 0.51
C ASN A 82 18.66 -8.79 1.53
N SER A 83 19.86 -9.07 1.05
CA SER A 83 21.09 -9.26 1.84
C SER A 83 22.01 -8.08 1.60
N SER A 84 22.25 -7.26 2.62
CA SER A 84 22.99 -6.00 2.52
C SER A 84 24.39 -6.09 3.12
N GLY A 85 25.32 -5.33 2.57
CA GLY A 85 26.72 -5.27 3.03
C GLY A 85 26.95 -4.66 4.43
N ASN A 86 25.88 -4.16 5.07
CA ASN A 86 25.90 -3.77 6.48
C ASN A 86 25.52 -4.94 7.43
N GLY A 87 25.40 -6.15 6.89
CA GLY A 87 25.05 -7.36 7.63
C GLY A 87 23.56 -7.56 7.86
N SER A 88 22.67 -6.73 7.32
CA SER A 88 21.22 -6.89 7.45
C SER A 88 20.66 -7.87 6.41
N MET A 89 19.71 -8.70 6.84
CA MET A 89 18.88 -9.54 6.00
C MET A 89 17.42 -9.23 6.24
N GLN A 90 16.66 -9.08 5.15
CA GLN A 90 15.22 -8.93 5.19
C GLN A 90 14.59 -9.83 4.13
N THR A 91 13.75 -10.76 4.57
CA THR A 91 12.94 -11.61 3.69
C THR A 91 11.48 -11.20 3.84
N THR A 92 10.85 -10.87 2.73
CA THR A 92 9.44 -10.48 2.63
C THR A 92 8.67 -11.57 1.90
N VAL A 93 7.70 -12.16 2.55
CA VAL A 93 6.83 -13.20 1.98
C VAL A 93 5.46 -12.60 1.75
N THR A 94 5.03 -12.54 0.50
CA THR A 94 3.74 -12.01 0.07
C THR A 94 2.76 -13.16 -0.14
N TYR A 95 1.55 -13.01 0.40
CA TYR A 95 0.51 -14.03 0.38
C TYR A 95 -0.69 -13.59 -0.46
N ASN A 96 -1.44 -14.58 -0.95
CA ASN A 96 -2.71 -14.36 -1.62
C ASN A 96 -3.68 -13.59 -0.71
N ILE A 97 -4.43 -12.66 -1.29
CA ILE A 97 -5.47 -11.92 -0.57
C ILE A 97 -6.50 -12.89 0.01
N GLY A 98 -6.80 -12.69 1.29
CA GLY A 98 -7.70 -13.57 2.06
C GLY A 98 -6.98 -14.70 2.81
N THR A 99 -5.65 -14.80 2.70
CA THR A 99 -4.85 -15.65 3.58
C THR A 99 -4.88 -15.09 5.01
N ASP A 100 -5.10 -15.95 5.98
CA ASP A 100 -5.04 -15.58 7.40
C ASP A 100 -3.59 -15.26 7.77
N ILE A 101 -3.32 -13.99 8.05
CA ILE A 101 -1.97 -13.48 8.31
C ILE A 101 -1.37 -14.04 9.61
N ASP A 102 -2.20 -14.33 10.59
CA ASP A 102 -1.74 -14.87 11.88
C ASP A 102 -1.27 -16.31 11.68
N ILE A 103 -2.02 -17.12 10.94
CA ILE A 103 -1.63 -18.49 10.58
C ILE A 103 -0.38 -18.49 9.69
N ALA A 104 -0.31 -17.61 8.70
CA ALA A 104 0.86 -17.47 7.85
C ALA A 104 2.11 -17.07 8.65
N THR A 105 1.97 -16.14 9.59
CA THR A 105 3.06 -15.71 10.48
C THR A 105 3.55 -16.84 11.37
N LEU A 106 2.64 -17.65 11.92
CA LEU A 106 2.98 -18.84 12.74
C LEU A 106 3.72 -19.90 11.89
N ASP A 107 3.28 -20.14 10.67
CA ASP A 107 3.96 -21.10 9.78
C ASP A 107 5.37 -20.64 9.42
N VAL A 108 5.54 -19.36 9.04
CA VAL A 108 6.86 -18.77 8.79
C VAL A 108 7.74 -18.84 10.04
N GLN A 109 7.21 -18.51 11.24
CA GLN A 109 7.95 -18.60 12.49
C GLN A 109 8.43 -20.02 12.77
N ASN A 110 7.59 -21.02 12.55
CA ASN A 110 7.95 -22.43 12.71
C ASN A 110 9.09 -22.83 11.75
N ARG A 111 9.00 -22.41 10.48
CA ARG A 111 10.00 -22.70 9.46
C ARG A 111 11.33 -21.99 9.71
N VAL A 112 11.31 -20.72 10.16
CA VAL A 112 12.50 -19.99 10.60
C VAL A 112 13.14 -20.68 11.81
N SER A 113 12.34 -21.23 12.72
CA SER A 113 12.87 -22.01 13.86
C SER A 113 13.61 -23.26 13.41
N ILE A 114 13.17 -23.93 12.33
CA ILE A 114 13.85 -25.06 11.70
C ILE A 114 15.16 -24.61 11.05
N ALA A 115 15.19 -23.44 10.43
CA ALA A 115 16.38 -22.88 9.80
C ALA A 115 17.44 -22.41 10.82
N THR A 116 17.01 -21.98 12.02
CA THR A 116 17.87 -21.33 13.03
C THR A 116 19.18 -22.10 13.36
N PRO A 117 19.19 -23.45 13.49
CA PRO A 117 20.42 -24.20 13.71
C PRO A 117 21.45 -24.12 12.57
N LEU A 118 21.02 -23.77 11.36
CA LEU A 118 21.85 -23.63 10.17
C LEU A 118 22.48 -22.24 10.05
N VAL A 119 21.91 -21.27 10.77
CA VAL A 119 22.34 -19.86 10.75
C VAL A 119 23.46 -19.65 11.75
N PRO A 120 24.51 -18.83 11.43
CA PRO A 120 25.61 -18.52 12.33
C PRO A 120 25.15 -17.98 13.70
N SER A 121 25.79 -18.46 14.77
CA SER A 121 25.44 -18.07 16.14
C SER A 121 25.55 -16.56 16.39
N ALA A 122 26.41 -15.84 15.68
CA ALA A 122 26.52 -14.39 15.75
C ALA A 122 25.28 -13.67 15.24
N ALA A 123 24.60 -14.22 14.24
CA ALA A 123 23.33 -13.67 13.74
C ALA A 123 22.15 -14.09 14.64
N THR A 124 22.12 -15.34 15.11
CA THR A 124 21.03 -15.83 15.98
C THR A 124 21.04 -15.19 17.37
N ARG A 125 22.19 -14.74 17.88
CA ARG A 125 22.31 -13.99 19.16
C ARG A 125 21.54 -12.67 19.16
N LEU A 126 21.50 -11.98 18.05
CA LEU A 126 20.72 -10.74 17.88
C LEU A 126 19.22 -11.00 17.71
N GLY A 127 18.87 -12.25 17.39
CA GLY A 127 17.50 -12.71 17.17
C GLY A 127 17.06 -12.57 15.72
N LEU A 128 16.37 -13.61 15.25
CA LEU A 128 15.61 -13.57 14.00
C LEU A 128 14.18 -13.17 14.36
N THR A 129 13.68 -12.10 13.75
CA THR A 129 12.33 -11.59 14.05
C THR A 129 11.41 -11.91 12.90
N VAL A 130 10.26 -12.53 13.19
CA VAL A 130 9.18 -12.79 12.24
C VAL A 130 7.97 -11.99 12.67
N ARG A 131 7.40 -11.21 11.77
CA ARG A 131 6.22 -10.40 12.06
C ARG A 131 5.33 -10.23 10.85
N ALA A 132 4.04 -10.16 11.07
CA ALA A 132 3.11 -9.63 10.08
C ALA A 132 3.36 -8.13 9.89
N VAL A 133 3.39 -7.67 8.65
CA VAL A 133 3.55 -6.26 8.30
C VAL A 133 2.41 -5.86 7.38
N ASN A 134 1.68 -4.81 7.73
CA ASN A 134 0.80 -4.15 6.77
C ASN A 134 1.66 -3.13 6.01
N PRO A 135 1.82 -3.25 4.70
CA PRO A 135 2.63 -2.32 3.92
C PRO A 135 1.98 -0.94 3.75
N SER A 136 0.73 -0.75 4.20
CA SER A 136 0.05 0.55 4.16
C SER A 136 0.54 1.46 5.29
N MET A 137 1.47 2.36 4.97
CA MET A 137 1.95 3.36 5.92
C MET A 137 0.90 4.43 6.15
N LEU A 138 0.49 4.60 7.43
CA LEU A 138 -0.50 5.59 7.83
C LEU A 138 0.10 7.00 7.90
N MET A 139 1.21 7.13 8.63
CA MET A 139 1.93 8.39 8.79
C MET A 139 3.36 8.19 9.26
N MET A 140 4.17 9.23 9.10
CA MET A 140 5.53 9.31 9.62
C MET A 140 5.60 10.41 10.68
N VAL A 141 6.01 10.06 11.90
CA VAL A 141 6.19 11.01 13.00
C VAL A 141 7.67 11.28 13.19
N ALA A 142 8.05 12.55 13.18
CA ALA A 142 9.42 13.03 13.38
C ALA A 142 9.54 13.79 14.69
N LEU A 143 10.48 13.41 15.55
CA LEU A 143 10.90 14.21 16.69
C LEU A 143 12.20 14.93 16.35
N TYR A 144 12.28 16.22 16.66
CA TYR A 144 13.45 17.04 16.37
C TYR A 144 13.65 18.14 17.45
N SER A 145 14.85 18.71 17.48
CA SER A 145 15.18 19.85 18.34
C SER A 145 15.30 21.11 17.46
N PRO A 146 14.33 22.05 17.53
CA PRO A 146 14.35 23.26 16.71
C PRO A 146 15.59 24.12 16.86
N ASN A 147 16.12 24.24 18.07
CA ASN A 147 17.33 25.03 18.35
C ASN A 147 18.61 24.17 18.41
N GLY A 148 18.51 22.84 18.24
CA GLY A 148 19.66 21.93 18.25
C GLY A 148 20.27 21.71 19.63
N THR A 149 19.54 21.91 20.73
CA THR A 149 20.02 21.70 22.10
C THR A 149 20.16 20.22 22.46
N HIS A 150 19.39 19.37 21.81
CA HIS A 150 19.44 17.91 21.94
C HIS A 150 20.02 17.27 20.69
N ASP A 151 20.97 16.35 20.90
CA ASP A 151 21.55 15.58 19.82
C ASP A 151 20.59 14.47 19.32
N VAL A 152 20.89 13.93 18.16
CA VAL A 152 20.04 12.89 17.56
C VAL A 152 20.04 11.59 18.35
N THR A 153 21.10 11.28 19.11
CA THR A 153 21.18 10.09 19.96
C THR A 153 20.17 10.17 21.11
N PHE A 154 20.05 11.35 21.71
CA PHE A 154 19.03 11.61 22.72
C PHE A 154 17.61 11.51 22.12
N LEU A 155 17.38 12.15 20.95
CA LEU A 155 16.07 12.12 20.29
C LEU A 155 15.64 10.71 19.91
N ASP A 156 16.55 9.90 19.38
CA ASP A 156 16.29 8.51 19.02
C ASP A 156 15.84 7.67 20.20
N ASN A 157 16.56 7.80 21.31
CA ASN A 157 16.20 7.06 22.52
C ASN A 157 14.94 7.55 23.19
N TYR A 158 14.74 8.88 23.25
CA TYR A 158 13.50 9.46 23.76
C TYR A 158 12.30 8.96 22.93
N THR A 159 12.45 8.94 21.60
CA THR A 159 11.44 8.41 20.67
C THR A 159 11.13 6.94 20.95
N ASN A 160 12.14 6.09 21.07
CA ASN A 160 11.94 4.66 21.29
C ASN A 160 11.40 4.33 22.68
N ILE A 161 11.83 5.05 23.72
CA ILE A 161 11.47 4.74 25.11
C ILE A 161 10.09 5.27 25.46
N PHE A 162 9.77 6.50 25.09
CA PHE A 162 8.58 7.20 25.57
C PHE A 162 7.47 7.35 24.53
N ILE A 163 7.82 7.48 23.24
CA ILE A 163 6.84 7.78 22.21
C ILE A 163 6.35 6.52 21.51
N ARG A 164 7.26 5.68 21.02
CA ARG A 164 6.93 4.48 20.24
C ARG A 164 5.95 3.55 20.97
N ASP A 165 6.23 3.25 22.23
CA ASP A 165 5.41 2.30 22.99
C ASP A 165 4.07 2.88 23.38
N ALA A 166 3.94 4.20 23.53
CA ALA A 166 2.67 4.87 23.74
C ALA A 166 1.82 4.80 22.47
N LEU A 167 2.40 5.12 21.32
CA LEU A 167 1.71 5.07 20.03
C LEU A 167 1.29 3.65 19.61
N LEU A 168 2.06 2.61 19.99
CA LEU A 168 1.68 1.21 19.75
C LEU A 168 0.40 0.79 20.49
N ARG A 169 0.01 1.48 21.55
CA ARG A 169 -1.23 1.22 22.30
C ARG A 169 -2.45 1.92 21.73
N VAL A 170 -2.27 2.79 20.75
CA VAL A 170 -3.40 3.47 20.08
C VAL A 170 -4.19 2.43 19.29
N PRO A 171 -5.52 2.33 19.49
CA PRO A 171 -6.35 1.42 18.71
C PRO A 171 -6.20 1.64 17.22
N GLY A 172 -6.05 0.55 16.46
CA GLY A 172 -5.88 0.62 15.00
C GLY A 172 -4.42 0.76 14.53
N VAL A 173 -3.46 1.04 15.41
CA VAL A 173 -2.04 0.97 15.09
C VAL A 173 -1.61 -0.50 15.06
N GLY A 174 -1.10 -0.97 13.92
CA GLY A 174 -0.61 -2.34 13.72
C GLY A 174 0.85 -2.49 14.10
N THR A 175 1.73 -1.82 13.39
CA THR A 175 3.17 -1.86 13.62
C THR A 175 3.79 -0.47 13.55
N ILE A 176 4.91 -0.29 14.23
CA ILE A 176 5.73 0.92 14.15
C ILE A 176 7.15 0.51 13.80
N THR A 177 7.63 0.95 12.63
CA THR A 177 9.03 0.84 12.26
C THR A 177 9.77 2.07 12.74
N SER A 178 10.79 1.86 13.56
CA SER A 178 11.62 2.93 14.09
C SER A 178 12.91 3.02 13.29
N PHE A 179 13.24 4.22 12.81
CA PHE A 179 14.56 4.56 12.29
C PHE A 179 15.43 5.23 13.37
N ALA A 180 14.91 5.28 14.57
CA ALA A 180 15.63 5.72 15.75
C ALA A 180 16.53 4.60 16.26
N ASP A 181 17.81 4.84 16.36
CA ASP A 181 18.76 3.89 16.91
C ASP A 181 18.65 3.82 18.44
N ASN A 182 18.76 2.62 18.99
CA ASN A 182 18.82 2.43 20.43
C ASN A 182 20.18 2.85 21.00
N PHE A 183 20.24 3.17 22.29
CA PHE A 183 21.49 3.31 23.02
C PHE A 183 22.31 2.01 22.93
N SER A 184 23.62 2.17 22.92
CA SER A 184 24.56 1.09 23.17
C SER A 184 25.71 1.61 24.03
N MET A 185 26.25 0.75 24.87
CA MET A 185 27.51 0.99 25.52
C MET A 185 28.61 0.69 24.53
N ARG A 186 29.23 1.75 23.99
CA ARG A 186 30.31 1.66 23.02
C ARG A 186 31.65 1.61 23.71
N VAL A 187 32.41 0.57 23.44
CA VAL A 187 33.81 0.40 23.91
C VAL A 187 34.73 0.56 22.70
N TRP A 188 35.32 1.73 22.58
CA TRP A 188 36.24 2.08 21.50
C TRP A 188 37.63 1.69 21.89
N MET A 189 38.11 0.54 21.43
CA MET A 189 39.40 -0.04 21.77
C MET A 189 40.55 0.71 21.08
N ASN A 190 41.64 0.91 21.81
CA ASN A 190 42.89 1.44 21.28
C ASN A 190 43.92 0.31 21.10
N PRO A 191 44.18 -0.16 19.87
CA PRO A 191 45.07 -1.31 19.63
C PRO A 191 46.52 -1.10 20.13
N GLU A 192 47.04 0.13 20.02
CA GLU A 192 48.41 0.44 20.44
C GLU A 192 48.57 0.33 21.96
N LYS A 193 47.59 0.91 22.72
CA LYS A 193 47.61 0.78 24.19
C LYS A 193 47.38 -0.67 24.61
N MET A 194 46.46 -1.39 23.92
CA MET A 194 46.23 -2.81 24.19
C MET A 194 47.52 -3.63 23.97
N ALA A 195 48.23 -3.39 22.88
CA ALA A 195 49.49 -4.07 22.58
C ALA A 195 50.55 -3.80 23.66
N SER A 196 50.66 -2.56 24.19
CA SER A 196 51.62 -2.20 25.25
C SER A 196 51.36 -2.98 26.56
N TYR A 197 50.12 -3.34 26.84
CA TYR A 197 49.73 -4.20 27.96
C TYR A 197 49.65 -5.69 27.60
N SER A 198 50.02 -6.06 26.37
CA SER A 198 49.86 -7.43 25.81
C SER A 198 48.42 -7.93 25.95
N LEU A 199 47.47 -7.10 25.54
CA LEU A 199 46.03 -7.40 25.53
C LEU A 199 45.54 -7.60 24.10
N THR A 200 44.60 -8.52 23.95
CA THR A 200 43.87 -8.80 22.70
C THR A 200 42.39 -8.44 22.86
N PRO A 201 41.64 -8.31 21.80
CA PRO A 201 40.16 -8.13 21.91
C PRO A 201 39.47 -9.21 22.74
N GLN A 202 39.96 -10.45 22.68
CA GLN A 202 39.44 -11.57 23.46
C GLN A 202 39.52 -11.33 24.98
N ASP A 203 40.62 -10.66 25.47
CA ASP A 203 40.76 -10.30 26.89
C ASP A 203 39.68 -9.29 27.32
N ILE A 204 39.41 -8.27 26.46
CA ILE A 204 38.35 -7.29 26.68
C ILE A 204 36.97 -7.96 26.71
N ILE A 205 36.70 -8.85 25.73
CA ILE A 205 35.45 -9.61 25.64
C ILE A 205 35.23 -10.45 26.91
N THR A 206 36.30 -11.14 27.35
CA THR A 206 36.26 -11.98 28.55
C THR A 206 36.04 -11.15 29.79
N ALA A 207 36.69 -10.01 29.95
CA ALA A 207 36.53 -9.11 31.10
C ALA A 207 35.10 -8.50 31.15
N LEU A 208 34.56 -8.08 30.01
CA LEU A 208 33.19 -7.58 29.90
C LEU A 208 32.19 -8.66 30.29
N ASN A 209 32.36 -9.88 29.80
CA ASN A 209 31.44 -10.98 30.11
C ASN A 209 31.55 -11.45 31.57
N ALA A 210 32.72 -11.37 32.17
CA ALA A 210 32.92 -11.78 33.54
C ALA A 210 32.40 -10.79 34.57
N GLN A 211 32.48 -9.47 34.30
CA GLN A 211 32.16 -8.44 35.27
C GLN A 211 30.80 -7.74 35.02
N ASN A 212 30.20 -7.95 33.87
CA ASN A 212 28.86 -7.47 33.56
C ASN A 212 27.88 -8.66 33.43
N VAL A 213 27.52 -9.24 34.56
CA VAL A 213 26.72 -10.46 34.65
C VAL A 213 25.49 -10.24 35.52
N GLN A 214 24.36 -10.74 35.09
CA GLN A 214 23.15 -10.75 35.90
C GLN A 214 23.05 -12.10 36.64
N VAL A 215 22.99 -12.04 37.97
CA VAL A 215 22.92 -13.22 38.84
C VAL A 215 21.67 -13.13 39.69
N ALA A 216 20.96 -14.25 39.79
CA ALA A 216 19.87 -14.42 40.73
C ALA A 216 20.47 -15.09 41.99
N ALA A 217 20.67 -14.30 43.05
CA ALA A 217 21.34 -14.77 44.27
C ALA A 217 20.40 -15.50 45.25
N GLY A 218 19.09 -15.49 45.02
CA GLY A 218 18.10 -16.14 45.86
C GLY A 218 17.81 -15.36 47.14
N SER A 219 17.45 -16.05 48.21
CA SER A 219 17.10 -15.48 49.50
C SER A 219 17.74 -16.27 50.63
N ALA A 220 18.13 -15.59 51.70
CA ALA A 220 18.56 -16.19 52.95
C ALA A 220 17.34 -16.60 53.81
N GLY A 221 17.38 -17.78 54.43
CA GLY A 221 16.30 -18.27 55.30
C GLY A 221 15.24 -19.08 54.57
N VAL A 222 15.47 -19.45 53.28
CA VAL A 222 14.55 -20.30 52.48
C VAL A 222 14.63 -21.76 52.90
N PRO A 223 13.52 -22.54 52.92
CA PRO A 223 13.56 -23.99 53.14
C PRO A 223 14.36 -24.76 52.07
N PRO A 224 15.02 -25.89 52.41
CA PRO A 224 14.99 -26.60 53.71
C PRO A 224 15.93 -25.95 54.73
N GLN A 225 15.44 -25.77 55.97
CA GLN A 225 16.16 -25.14 57.05
C GLN A 225 16.49 -26.14 58.18
N THR A 226 17.68 -25.97 58.77
CA THR A 226 18.09 -26.78 59.95
C THR A 226 17.62 -26.20 61.29
N LYS A 227 17.28 -24.90 61.29
CA LYS A 227 16.71 -24.18 62.45
C LYS A 227 15.61 -23.26 61.94
N LEU A 228 14.59 -23.05 62.79
CA LEU A 228 13.51 -22.12 62.50
C LEU A 228 14.09 -20.73 62.23
N GLN A 229 13.83 -20.20 61.00
CA GLN A 229 14.13 -18.82 60.59
C GLN A 229 12.83 -18.03 60.60
N THR A 230 12.86 -16.82 61.17
CA THR A 230 11.69 -15.96 61.26
C THR A 230 11.53 -15.07 60.03
N PHE A 231 12.61 -14.84 59.28
CA PHE A 231 12.65 -13.96 58.14
C PHE A 231 13.26 -14.66 56.93
N GLU A 232 12.67 -14.41 55.79
CA GLU A 232 13.23 -14.71 54.47
C GLU A 232 13.68 -13.40 53.84
N LEU A 233 14.97 -13.25 53.57
CA LEU A 233 15.56 -12.01 53.10
C LEU A 233 16.10 -12.21 51.66
N GLY A 234 15.52 -11.54 50.71
CA GLY A 234 16.05 -11.51 49.31
C GLY A 234 17.45 -10.93 49.26
N ILE A 235 18.35 -11.60 48.53
CA ILE A 235 19.73 -11.12 48.30
C ILE A 235 19.75 -10.38 46.97
N LEU A 236 20.03 -9.06 46.98
CA LEU A 236 20.21 -8.24 45.82
C LEU A 236 21.70 -8.20 45.43
N VAL A 237 21.98 -8.55 44.19
CA VAL A 237 23.35 -8.49 43.65
C VAL A 237 23.41 -7.46 42.53
N ASN A 238 24.29 -6.48 42.62
CA ASN A 238 24.57 -5.49 41.61
C ASN A 238 25.59 -6.06 40.60
N GLY A 239 25.19 -7.00 39.78
CA GLY A 239 26.11 -7.66 38.81
C GLY A 239 26.07 -7.04 37.43
N ARG A 240 24.91 -6.50 37.00
CA ARG A 240 24.78 -5.82 35.71
C ARG A 240 25.11 -4.34 35.84
N LEU A 241 26.06 -3.89 35.05
CA LEU A 241 26.48 -2.49 35.02
C LEU A 241 25.47 -1.62 34.25
N SER A 242 25.36 -0.34 34.59
CA SER A 242 24.38 0.59 34.03
C SER A 242 24.99 1.93 33.58
N ARG A 243 26.13 2.32 34.13
CA ARG A 243 26.77 3.64 33.90
C ARG A 243 28.09 3.50 33.18
N VAL A 244 28.43 4.48 32.34
CA VAL A 244 29.76 4.55 31.65
C VAL A 244 30.90 4.37 32.63
N SER A 245 30.88 5.07 33.78
CA SER A 245 31.95 4.99 34.80
C SER A 245 32.13 3.60 35.39
N GLU A 246 31.10 2.79 35.47
CA GLU A 246 31.18 1.39 35.91
C GLU A 246 31.92 0.52 34.91
N PHE A 247 31.61 0.70 33.60
CA PHE A 247 32.30 0.03 32.51
C PHE A 247 33.77 0.46 32.40
N GLU A 248 34.06 1.76 32.55
CA GLU A 248 35.43 2.30 32.54
C GLU A 248 36.31 1.63 33.62
N ASN A 249 35.73 1.25 34.74
CA ASN A 249 36.44 0.65 35.87
C ASN A 249 36.45 -0.90 35.82
N ILE A 250 36.00 -1.52 34.77
CA ILE A 250 36.21 -2.97 34.54
C ILE A 250 37.70 -3.28 34.51
N ILE A 251 38.11 -4.27 35.31
CA ILE A 251 39.52 -4.74 35.37
C ILE A 251 39.75 -5.70 34.20
N VAL A 252 40.63 -5.32 33.30
CA VAL A 252 40.96 -6.14 32.11
C VAL A 252 42.13 -7.07 32.40
N LYS A 253 43.10 -6.61 33.15
CA LYS A 253 44.32 -7.38 33.46
C LYS A 253 44.89 -6.98 34.81
N THR A 254 45.49 -7.93 35.49
CA THR A 254 46.42 -7.67 36.59
C THR A 254 47.82 -7.96 36.10
N VAL A 255 48.74 -7.02 36.23
CA VAL A 255 50.18 -7.20 35.84
C VAL A 255 50.85 -8.05 36.90
N PRO A 256 51.26 -9.31 36.61
CA PRO A 256 51.77 -10.23 37.65
C PRO A 256 53.00 -9.73 38.38
N ALA A 257 53.86 -8.98 37.69
CA ALA A 257 55.12 -8.50 38.29
C ALA A 257 54.96 -7.37 39.31
N THR A 258 53.91 -6.53 39.20
CA THR A 258 53.72 -5.33 40.02
C THR A 258 52.44 -5.35 40.82
N GLY A 259 51.50 -6.28 40.54
CA GLY A 259 50.15 -6.28 41.07
C GLY A 259 49.28 -5.13 40.56
N GLN A 260 49.72 -4.34 39.60
CA GLN A 260 49.00 -3.21 39.02
C GLN A 260 47.77 -3.68 38.26
N LEU A 261 46.64 -3.03 38.51
CA LEU A 261 45.41 -3.27 37.78
C LEU A 261 45.36 -2.40 36.53
N VAL A 262 45.01 -3.02 35.40
CA VAL A 262 44.72 -2.33 34.12
C VAL A 262 43.21 -2.29 33.97
N TYR A 263 42.65 -1.09 33.90
CA TYR A 263 41.25 -0.86 33.72
C TYR A 263 40.89 -0.70 32.25
N LEU A 264 39.62 -0.89 31.92
CA LEU A 264 39.10 -0.72 30.54
C LEU A 264 39.39 0.70 30.02
N LYS A 265 39.21 1.74 30.83
CA LYS A 265 39.52 3.15 30.49
C LYS A 265 41.00 3.40 30.08
N ASP A 266 41.94 2.53 30.53
CA ASP A 266 43.37 2.68 30.17
C ASP A 266 43.62 2.26 28.72
N VAL A 267 42.78 1.37 28.17
CA VAL A 267 42.97 0.75 26.84
C VAL A 267 41.81 1.01 25.87
N ALA A 268 40.73 1.57 26.35
CA ALA A 268 39.56 1.90 25.55
C ALA A 268 38.88 3.18 26.03
N ARG A 269 38.14 3.84 25.15
CA ARG A 269 37.21 4.91 25.48
C ARG A 269 35.78 4.30 25.56
N VAL A 270 35.08 4.59 26.62
CA VAL A 270 33.72 4.10 26.82
C VAL A 270 32.73 5.26 26.73
N GLU A 271 31.66 5.08 25.98
CA GLU A 271 30.61 6.08 25.87
C GLU A 271 29.22 5.45 25.66
N LEU A 272 28.18 6.17 26.04
CA LEU A 272 26.83 5.85 25.69
C LEU A 272 26.53 6.48 24.32
N GLY A 273 26.52 5.65 23.28
CA GLY A 273 26.34 6.08 21.89
C GLY A 273 25.22 5.34 21.19
N LYS A 274 25.13 5.47 19.87
CA LYS A 274 24.19 4.74 19.02
C LYS A 274 24.65 3.29 18.80
N PHE A 275 23.69 2.38 18.62
CA PHE A 275 23.96 1.01 18.22
C PHE A 275 24.45 0.92 16.78
N SER A 276 23.88 1.71 15.86
CA SER A 276 24.29 1.81 14.46
C SER A 276 24.52 3.28 14.06
N PHE A 277 25.38 3.52 13.09
CA PHE A 277 25.64 4.82 12.47
C PHE A 277 25.33 4.82 10.98
N SER A 278 24.58 3.80 10.51
CA SER A 278 24.34 3.58 9.09
C SER A 278 23.29 4.54 8.50
N SER A 279 22.41 5.10 9.33
CA SER A 279 21.32 5.97 8.88
C SER A 279 21.34 7.35 9.56
N ASN A 280 20.90 8.37 8.82
CA ASN A 280 20.68 9.71 9.33
C ASN A 280 19.34 10.22 8.84
N SER A 281 18.59 10.87 9.72
CA SER A 281 17.23 11.32 9.48
C SER A 281 17.10 12.83 9.62
N PHE A 282 16.28 13.46 8.74
CA PHE A 282 16.08 14.90 8.73
C PHE A 282 14.62 15.24 8.44
N VAL A 283 14.07 16.25 9.13
CA VAL A 283 12.76 16.84 8.86
C VAL A 283 12.92 18.32 8.55
N ASP A 284 12.46 18.77 7.39
CA ASP A 284 12.55 20.17 6.95
C ASP A 284 13.93 20.81 7.22
N GLY A 285 15.01 20.03 7.02
CA GLY A 285 16.39 20.47 7.22
C GLY A 285 16.97 20.29 8.63
N HIS A 286 16.17 19.94 9.64
CA HIS A 286 16.63 19.63 11.00
C HIS A 286 16.90 18.14 11.16
N ARG A 287 17.93 17.78 11.94
CA ARG A 287 18.12 16.37 12.34
C ARG A 287 16.95 15.89 13.17
N ALA A 288 16.45 14.70 12.90
CA ALA A 288 15.25 14.16 13.51
C ALA A 288 15.35 12.67 13.79
N SER A 289 14.46 12.20 14.66
CA SER A 289 14.21 10.77 14.91
C SER A 289 12.86 10.39 14.31
N TYR A 290 12.75 9.27 13.59
CA TYR A 290 11.54 8.88 12.86
C TYR A 290 10.89 7.62 13.37
N LEU A 291 9.56 7.67 13.40
CA LEU A 291 8.67 6.52 13.53
C LEU A 291 7.75 6.47 12.29
N GLN A 292 7.78 5.36 11.56
CA GLN A 292 6.78 5.05 10.55
C GLN A 292 5.68 4.20 11.18
N ILE A 293 4.45 4.70 11.15
CA ILE A 293 3.28 4.08 11.74
C ILE A 293 2.47 3.40 10.64
N TYR A 294 2.19 2.13 10.83
CA TYR A 294 1.41 1.31 9.92
C TYR A 294 0.09 0.92 10.58
N GLN A 295 -0.96 0.91 9.77
CA GLN A 295 -2.31 0.59 10.19
C GLN A 295 -2.49 -0.92 10.44
N SER A 296 -3.31 -1.30 11.42
CA SER A 296 -3.79 -2.68 11.54
C SER A 296 -4.77 -3.00 10.40
N PRO A 297 -4.73 -4.22 9.83
CA PRO A 297 -5.72 -4.64 8.84
C PRO A 297 -7.15 -4.47 9.37
N GLY A 298 -8.04 -3.90 8.55
CA GLY A 298 -9.46 -3.69 8.90
C GLY A 298 -9.75 -2.58 9.91
N SER A 299 -8.75 -1.83 10.39
CA SER A 299 -8.98 -0.67 11.26
C SER A 299 -9.39 0.57 10.46
N ASN A 300 -9.99 1.55 11.13
CA ASN A 300 -10.37 2.82 10.51
C ASN A 300 -9.18 3.77 10.45
N ALA A 301 -8.68 4.08 9.25
CA ALA A 301 -7.51 4.91 9.04
C ALA A 301 -7.64 6.31 9.66
N LEU A 302 -8.80 6.97 9.49
CA LEU A 302 -9.06 8.31 10.01
C LEU A 302 -9.10 8.33 11.54
N GLU A 303 -9.76 7.34 12.15
CA GLU A 303 -9.88 7.22 13.60
C GLU A 303 -8.54 6.88 14.24
N THR A 304 -7.80 5.94 13.65
CA THR A 304 -6.45 5.56 14.09
C THR A 304 -5.52 6.77 14.08
N ALA A 305 -5.53 7.53 13.01
CA ALA A 305 -4.69 8.71 12.93
C ALA A 305 -5.08 9.79 13.91
N GLN A 306 -6.38 10.05 14.09
CA GLN A 306 -6.84 10.98 15.12
C GLN A 306 -6.41 10.51 16.51
N GLY A 307 -6.45 9.19 16.77
CA GLY A 307 -5.92 8.59 17.99
C GLY A 307 -4.43 8.87 18.17
N VAL A 308 -3.62 8.72 17.12
CA VAL A 308 -2.18 9.03 17.13
C VAL A 308 -1.95 10.51 17.41
N TYR A 309 -2.67 11.43 16.75
CA TYR A 309 -2.55 12.87 17.04
C TYR A 309 -2.93 13.22 18.48
N ASN A 310 -4.01 12.64 19.00
CA ASN A 310 -4.45 12.86 20.38
C ASN A 310 -3.39 12.39 21.37
N GLU A 311 -2.79 11.22 21.16
CA GLU A 311 -1.73 10.69 22.01
C GLU A 311 -0.46 11.55 21.93
N LEU A 312 -0.07 12.01 20.73
CA LEU A 312 1.07 12.90 20.55
C LEU A 312 0.88 14.25 21.28
N GLU A 313 -0.32 14.83 21.27
CA GLU A 313 -0.61 16.06 22.02
C GLU A 313 -0.60 15.84 23.54
N GLN A 314 -0.98 14.65 24.02
CA GLN A 314 -0.81 14.28 25.44
C GLN A 314 0.66 14.12 25.79
N LEU A 315 1.43 13.40 24.98
CA LEU A 315 2.86 13.17 25.19
C LEU A 315 3.67 14.48 25.12
N LYS A 316 3.28 15.42 24.28
CA LYS A 316 3.92 16.74 24.11
C LYS A 316 4.03 17.52 25.44
N GLN A 317 3.10 17.31 26.36
CA GLN A 317 3.15 17.95 27.68
C GLN A 317 4.35 17.48 28.53
N PHE A 318 4.90 16.32 28.20
CA PHE A 318 6.06 15.73 28.89
C PHE A 318 7.36 15.87 28.08
N PHE A 319 7.33 16.55 26.94
CA PHE A 319 8.54 16.73 26.13
C PHE A 319 9.56 17.58 26.86
N PRO A 320 10.84 17.20 26.80
CA PRO A 320 11.93 18.07 27.25
C PRO A 320 11.87 19.41 26.54
N SER A 321 12.45 20.43 27.17
CA SER A 321 12.58 21.74 26.53
C SER A 321 13.30 21.60 25.19
N ASP A 322 12.84 22.31 24.16
CA ASP A 322 13.37 22.26 22.79
C ASP A 322 13.21 20.91 22.06
N VAL A 323 12.26 20.07 22.48
CA VAL A 323 11.84 18.92 21.69
C VAL A 323 10.46 19.19 21.10
N ALA A 324 10.33 19.00 19.79
CA ALA A 324 9.07 19.16 19.06
C ALA A 324 8.83 17.95 18.16
N TYR A 325 7.57 17.76 17.75
CA TYR A 325 7.25 16.75 16.72
C TYR A 325 6.66 17.42 15.47
N LYS A 326 6.81 16.74 14.35
CA LYS A 326 6.12 16.99 13.07
C LYS A 326 5.65 15.69 12.46
N VAL A 327 4.62 15.80 11.62
CA VAL A 327 4.16 14.70 10.76
C VAL A 327 4.42 15.13 9.31
N PRO A 328 5.63 14.85 8.78
CA PRO A 328 6.04 15.32 7.44
C PRO A 328 5.50 14.45 6.30
N PHE A 329 4.80 13.38 6.61
CA PHE A 329 4.18 12.48 5.63
C PHE A 329 2.97 11.79 6.25
N GLU A 330 1.84 11.84 5.55
CA GLU A 330 0.63 11.12 5.95
C GLU A 330 -0.21 10.72 4.73
N SER A 331 -0.84 9.54 4.81
CA SER A 331 -1.77 9.06 3.77
C SER A 331 -3.22 9.50 4.00
N ILE A 332 -3.53 10.06 5.17
CA ILE A 332 -4.89 10.33 5.62
C ILE A 332 -5.50 11.55 4.94
N THR A 333 -4.69 12.55 4.63
CA THR A 333 -5.16 13.75 3.96
C THR A 333 -5.86 13.42 2.66
N VAL A 334 -5.32 12.46 1.87
CA VAL A 334 -5.96 11.95 0.65
C VAL A 334 -7.32 11.31 0.95
N VAL A 335 -7.38 10.44 1.97
CA VAL A 335 -8.62 9.75 2.37
C VAL A 335 -9.69 10.76 2.78
N LYS A 336 -9.32 11.73 3.63
CA LYS A 336 -10.24 12.77 4.12
C LYS A 336 -10.78 13.64 2.99
N VAL A 337 -9.92 14.10 2.09
CA VAL A 337 -10.32 14.95 0.95
C VAL A 337 -11.18 14.15 -0.01
N SER A 338 -10.76 12.94 -0.40
CA SER A 338 -11.53 12.08 -1.30
C SER A 338 -12.92 11.77 -0.73
N MET A 339 -13.03 11.42 0.55
CA MET A 339 -14.33 11.16 1.18
C MET A 339 -15.20 12.42 1.21
N THR A 340 -14.63 13.58 1.51
CA THR A 340 -15.36 14.85 1.50
C THR A 340 -15.87 15.17 0.10
N ASP A 341 -15.03 15.05 -0.92
CA ASP A 341 -15.40 15.32 -2.31
C ASP A 341 -16.50 14.38 -2.80
N VAL A 342 -16.45 13.10 -2.43
CA VAL A 342 -17.50 12.15 -2.81
C VAL A 342 -18.83 12.45 -2.09
N VAL A 343 -18.79 12.81 -0.81
CA VAL A 343 -20.02 13.24 -0.09
C VAL A 343 -20.61 14.51 -0.71
N VAL A 344 -19.79 15.51 -1.04
CA VAL A 344 -20.24 16.71 -1.75
C VAL A 344 -20.83 16.36 -3.12
N THR A 345 -20.17 15.49 -3.88
CA THR A 345 -20.65 15.00 -5.18
C THR A 345 -21.98 14.27 -5.05
N LEU A 346 -22.15 13.45 -4.02
CA LEU A 346 -23.39 12.73 -3.73
C LEU A 346 -24.54 13.71 -3.42
N LEU A 347 -24.31 14.73 -2.61
CA LEU A 347 -25.28 15.77 -2.32
C LEU A 347 -25.61 16.63 -3.56
N MET A 348 -24.59 16.96 -4.36
CA MET A 348 -24.77 17.68 -5.64
C MET A 348 -25.60 16.85 -6.62
N THR A 349 -25.32 15.56 -6.74
CA THR A 349 -26.07 14.63 -7.59
C THR A 349 -27.52 14.54 -7.15
N LEU A 350 -27.76 14.42 -5.84
CA LEU A 350 -29.11 14.40 -5.27
C LEU A 350 -29.88 15.68 -5.61
N ALA A 351 -29.25 16.84 -5.44
CA ALA A 351 -29.83 18.13 -5.77
C ALA A 351 -30.14 18.27 -7.27
N LEU A 352 -29.20 17.88 -8.12
CA LEU A 352 -29.37 17.91 -9.58
C LEU A 352 -30.49 17.00 -10.03
N VAL A 353 -30.56 15.77 -9.52
CA VAL A 353 -31.63 14.82 -9.79
C VAL A 353 -32.97 15.40 -9.36
N ALA A 354 -33.07 15.99 -8.16
CA ALA A 354 -34.29 16.65 -7.67
C ALA A 354 -34.76 17.77 -8.62
N ILE A 355 -33.79 18.60 -9.10
CA ILE A 355 -34.10 19.69 -10.06
C ILE A 355 -34.62 19.12 -11.38
N VAL A 356 -33.95 18.11 -11.95
CA VAL A 356 -34.34 17.49 -13.21
C VAL A 356 -35.74 16.87 -13.09
N VAL A 357 -35.97 16.08 -12.06
CA VAL A 357 -37.27 15.45 -11.80
C VAL A 357 -38.35 16.52 -11.64
N PHE A 358 -38.06 17.63 -10.96
CA PHE A 358 -38.98 18.74 -10.82
C PHE A 358 -39.32 19.43 -12.14
N VAL A 359 -38.38 19.62 -13.04
CA VAL A 359 -38.59 20.22 -14.36
C VAL A 359 -39.52 19.37 -15.22
N PHE A 360 -39.36 18.02 -15.16
CA PHE A 360 -40.18 17.10 -15.96
C PHE A 360 -41.57 16.85 -15.33
N LEU A 361 -41.62 16.59 -14.02
CA LEU A 361 -42.90 16.33 -13.34
C LEU A 361 -43.74 17.59 -13.03
N GLN A 362 -43.04 18.77 -12.96
CA GLN A 362 -43.69 20.09 -12.75
C GLN A 362 -44.59 20.19 -11.52
N ASN A 363 -44.44 19.26 -10.59
CA ASN A 363 -45.23 19.15 -9.38
C ASN A 363 -44.32 18.83 -8.19
N PHE A 364 -44.24 19.73 -7.23
CA PHE A 364 -43.37 19.55 -6.06
C PHE A 364 -43.68 18.28 -5.26
N ARG A 365 -44.96 17.90 -5.15
CA ARG A 365 -45.37 16.69 -4.41
C ARG A 365 -44.95 15.42 -5.12
N SER A 366 -45.09 15.40 -6.44
CA SER A 366 -44.61 14.27 -7.27
C SER A 366 -43.11 14.15 -7.24
N THR A 367 -42.39 15.27 -7.24
CA THR A 367 -40.93 15.30 -7.15
C THR A 367 -40.38 14.84 -5.77
N LEU A 368 -41.10 15.20 -4.69
CA LEU A 368 -40.70 14.85 -3.33
C LEU A 368 -40.64 13.33 -3.11
N ILE A 369 -41.52 12.57 -3.78
CA ILE A 369 -41.60 11.11 -3.61
C ILE A 369 -40.33 10.39 -4.05
N PRO A 370 -39.84 10.56 -5.30
CA PRO A 370 -38.54 9.97 -5.70
C PRO A 370 -37.37 10.49 -4.88
N VAL A 371 -37.37 11.79 -4.55
CA VAL A 371 -36.29 12.39 -3.76
C VAL A 371 -36.19 11.79 -2.36
N LEU A 372 -37.30 11.44 -1.72
CA LEU A 372 -37.33 10.74 -0.43
C LEU A 372 -36.89 9.27 -0.53
N ALA A 373 -37.12 8.63 -1.67
CA ALA A 373 -36.73 7.24 -1.89
C ALA A 373 -35.21 7.05 -1.92
N ILE A 374 -34.42 8.03 -2.44
CA ILE A 374 -32.98 7.95 -2.58
C ILE A 374 -32.27 7.76 -1.22
N PRO A 375 -32.44 8.65 -0.21
CA PRO A 375 -31.78 8.46 1.08
C PRO A 375 -32.12 7.11 1.73
N VAL A 376 -33.38 6.67 1.64
CA VAL A 376 -33.81 5.39 2.22
C VAL A 376 -33.06 4.23 1.57
N SER A 377 -32.87 4.27 0.25
CA SER A 377 -32.11 3.25 -0.47
C SER A 377 -30.62 3.26 -0.09
N ILE A 378 -30.00 4.43 -0.04
CA ILE A 378 -28.57 4.57 0.30
C ILE A 378 -28.32 4.06 1.73
N PHE A 379 -29.04 4.58 2.72
CA PHE A 379 -28.89 4.16 4.11
C PHE A 379 -29.23 2.67 4.30
N GLY A 380 -30.27 2.19 3.59
CA GLY A 380 -30.63 0.76 3.60
C GLY A 380 -29.51 -0.13 3.08
N THR A 381 -28.71 0.33 2.11
CA THR A 381 -27.58 -0.44 1.56
C THR A 381 -26.45 -0.61 2.58
N PHE A 382 -26.17 0.40 3.40
CA PHE A 382 -25.17 0.30 4.46
C PHE A 382 -25.45 -0.78 5.50
N CYS A 383 -26.73 -1.18 5.68
CA CYS A 383 -27.08 -2.29 6.57
C CYS A 383 -26.43 -3.62 6.18
N PHE A 384 -26.06 -3.78 4.92
CA PHE A 384 -25.45 -4.99 4.40
C PHE A 384 -23.93 -4.95 4.39
N PHE A 385 -23.30 -3.79 4.63
CA PHE A 385 -21.84 -3.67 4.60
C PHE A 385 -21.17 -4.44 5.73
N ILE A 386 -21.70 -4.34 6.96
CA ILE A 386 -21.11 -5.03 8.14
C ILE A 386 -21.11 -6.56 7.94
N PRO A 387 -22.23 -7.24 7.59
CA PRO A 387 -22.21 -8.68 7.40
C PRO A 387 -21.37 -9.15 6.17
N LEU A 388 -21.10 -8.26 5.22
CA LEU A 388 -20.28 -8.54 4.05
C LEU A 388 -18.80 -8.20 4.27
N GLY A 389 -18.44 -7.59 5.40
CA GLY A 389 -17.07 -7.13 5.67
C GLY A 389 -16.61 -5.99 4.74
N PHE A 390 -17.54 -5.14 4.29
CA PHE A 390 -17.24 -4.01 3.41
C PHE A 390 -16.85 -2.78 4.21
N THR A 391 -16.02 -1.93 3.60
CA THR A 391 -15.59 -0.64 4.15
C THR A 391 -16.24 0.51 3.39
N ILE A 392 -16.30 1.68 4.01
CA ILE A 392 -16.59 2.93 3.32
C ILE A 392 -15.30 3.37 2.64
N ASN A 393 -15.26 3.28 1.32
CA ASN A 393 -14.10 3.64 0.52
C ASN A 393 -14.51 4.34 -0.77
N THR A 394 -13.54 4.86 -1.51
CA THR A 394 -13.77 5.62 -2.74
C THR A 394 -14.64 4.85 -3.74
N LEU A 395 -14.43 3.53 -3.90
CA LEU A 395 -15.16 2.70 -4.85
C LEU A 395 -16.61 2.46 -4.40
N THR A 396 -16.84 2.13 -3.13
CA THR A 396 -18.22 1.95 -2.61
C THR A 396 -19.00 3.25 -2.70
N MET A 397 -18.36 4.38 -2.44
CA MET A 397 -18.99 5.70 -2.56
C MET A 397 -19.28 6.09 -4.01
N PHE A 398 -18.39 5.77 -4.97
CA PHE A 398 -18.69 5.90 -6.40
C PHE A 398 -19.85 5.00 -6.82
N GLY A 399 -19.93 3.79 -6.24
CA GLY A 399 -21.08 2.92 -6.39
C GLY A 399 -22.39 3.60 -5.98
N PHE A 400 -22.41 4.33 -4.86
CA PHE A 400 -23.59 5.09 -4.43
C PHE A 400 -23.93 6.27 -5.35
N VAL A 401 -22.93 7.05 -5.78
CA VAL A 401 -23.16 8.16 -6.72
C VAL A 401 -23.82 7.65 -7.99
N LEU A 402 -23.34 6.51 -8.50
CA LEU A 402 -23.93 5.88 -9.69
C LEU A 402 -25.30 5.27 -9.41
N ALA A 403 -25.46 4.63 -8.25
CA ALA A 403 -26.73 4.03 -7.84
C ALA A 403 -27.85 5.08 -7.68
N ILE A 404 -27.55 6.33 -7.30
CA ILE A 404 -28.57 7.40 -7.20
C ILE A 404 -29.38 7.54 -8.49
N GLY A 405 -28.68 7.58 -9.64
CA GLY A 405 -29.33 7.69 -10.94
C GLY A 405 -30.22 6.48 -11.26
N ILE A 406 -29.78 5.28 -10.88
CA ILE A 406 -30.53 4.04 -11.14
C ILE A 406 -31.71 3.91 -10.19
N VAL A 407 -31.51 4.25 -8.91
CA VAL A 407 -32.50 4.14 -7.83
C VAL A 407 -33.70 5.10 -8.03
N VAL A 408 -33.42 6.33 -8.45
CA VAL A 408 -34.46 7.34 -8.63
C VAL A 408 -35.44 6.96 -9.74
N ASP A 409 -34.93 6.29 -10.76
CA ASP A 409 -35.71 5.92 -11.94
C ASP A 409 -36.87 4.96 -11.60
N ASP A 410 -36.64 3.97 -10.72
CA ASP A 410 -37.69 3.06 -10.26
C ASP A 410 -38.83 3.79 -9.56
N ALA A 411 -38.52 4.79 -8.75
CA ALA A 411 -39.54 5.62 -8.08
C ALA A 411 -40.25 6.56 -9.06
N ILE A 412 -39.54 7.09 -10.07
CA ILE A 412 -40.15 7.95 -11.12
C ILE A 412 -41.16 7.15 -11.93
N ILE A 413 -40.84 5.94 -12.39
CA ILE A 413 -41.77 5.07 -13.15
C ILE A 413 -43.06 4.86 -12.39
N VAL A 414 -42.99 4.62 -11.08
CA VAL A 414 -44.21 4.45 -10.25
C VAL A 414 -45.02 5.74 -10.17
N VAL A 415 -44.37 6.89 -9.90
CA VAL A 415 -45.06 8.18 -9.79
C VAL A 415 -45.71 8.56 -11.11
N GLU A 416 -45.00 8.37 -12.24
CA GLU A 416 -45.52 8.68 -13.58
C GLU A 416 -46.71 7.82 -13.94
N ALA A 417 -46.63 6.49 -13.72
CA ALA A 417 -47.78 5.61 -13.98
C ALA A 417 -49.01 5.98 -13.13
N VAL A 418 -48.81 6.34 -11.85
CA VAL A 418 -49.92 6.81 -11.01
C VAL A 418 -50.52 8.11 -11.53
N GLN A 419 -49.71 9.08 -11.95
CA GLN A 419 -50.17 10.33 -12.54
C GLN A 419 -50.91 10.09 -13.85
N HIS A 420 -50.44 9.24 -14.71
CA HIS A 420 -51.13 8.86 -15.96
C HIS A 420 -52.54 8.34 -15.68
N TYR A 421 -52.75 7.43 -14.71
CA TYR A 421 -54.06 6.96 -14.30
C TYR A 421 -54.94 8.06 -13.67
N MET A 422 -54.34 9.01 -12.95
CA MET A 422 -55.05 10.15 -12.38
C MET A 422 -55.52 11.15 -13.46
N ASP A 423 -54.63 11.49 -14.40
CA ASP A 423 -54.86 12.56 -15.39
C ASP A 423 -55.71 12.08 -16.55
N GLU A 424 -55.53 10.86 -17.09
CA GLU A 424 -56.25 10.35 -18.23
C GLU A 424 -57.57 9.66 -17.86
N LYS A 425 -57.63 8.95 -16.73
CA LYS A 425 -58.78 8.19 -16.30
C LYS A 425 -59.57 8.83 -15.15
N GLY A 426 -59.10 9.97 -14.65
CA GLY A 426 -59.78 10.73 -13.60
C GLY A 426 -59.93 10.00 -12.26
N MET A 427 -59.04 9.01 -11.99
CA MET A 427 -59.11 8.17 -10.80
C MET A 427 -58.62 8.91 -9.54
N SER A 428 -59.11 8.47 -8.38
CA SER A 428 -58.59 8.94 -7.11
C SER A 428 -57.11 8.49 -6.92
N PRO A 429 -56.28 9.19 -6.15
CA PRO A 429 -54.84 8.80 -5.95
C PRO A 429 -54.70 7.36 -5.49
N LYS A 430 -55.60 6.87 -4.64
CA LYS A 430 -55.53 5.50 -4.12
C LYS A 430 -55.91 4.45 -5.17
N GLU A 431 -56.93 4.71 -5.98
CA GLU A 431 -57.34 3.82 -7.08
C GLU A 431 -56.27 3.83 -8.19
N ALA A 432 -55.81 5.01 -8.59
CA ALA A 432 -54.75 5.18 -9.58
C ALA A 432 -53.48 4.42 -9.17
N THR A 433 -53.08 4.53 -7.91
CA THR A 433 -51.93 3.78 -7.39
C THR A 433 -52.14 2.27 -7.44
N TYR A 434 -53.34 1.78 -7.14
CA TYR A 434 -53.64 0.35 -7.20
C TYR A 434 -53.53 -0.22 -8.62
N TYR A 435 -54.08 0.48 -9.61
CA TYR A 435 -54.06 0.05 -11.01
C TYR A 435 -52.64 0.20 -11.59
N ALA A 436 -51.92 1.32 -11.31
CA ALA A 436 -50.54 1.51 -11.74
C ALA A 436 -49.65 0.40 -11.22
N MET A 437 -49.75 0.07 -9.92
CA MET A 437 -48.91 -0.99 -9.33
C MET A 437 -49.25 -2.39 -9.85
N LYS A 438 -50.48 -2.62 -10.32
CA LYS A 438 -50.88 -3.87 -10.96
C LYS A 438 -50.11 -4.07 -12.27
N ASP A 439 -49.92 -3.00 -13.05
CA ASP A 439 -49.29 -3.06 -14.36
C ASP A 439 -47.74 -3.04 -14.26
N ILE A 440 -47.15 -2.30 -13.29
CA ILE A 440 -45.72 -2.04 -13.26
C ILE A 440 -44.95 -2.86 -12.21
N SER A 441 -45.62 -3.56 -11.26
CA SER A 441 -44.88 -4.30 -10.21
C SER A 441 -44.02 -5.41 -10.77
N ALA A 442 -44.48 -6.16 -11.78
CA ALA A 442 -43.67 -7.24 -12.39
C ALA A 442 -42.47 -6.70 -13.17
N PRO A 443 -42.60 -5.68 -14.05
CA PRO A 443 -41.50 -5.02 -14.70
C PRO A 443 -40.42 -4.48 -13.73
N VAL A 444 -40.81 -3.81 -12.64
CA VAL A 444 -39.87 -3.25 -11.66
C VAL A 444 -39.05 -4.35 -10.98
N ILE A 445 -39.70 -5.45 -10.56
CA ILE A 445 -38.99 -6.59 -9.97
C ILE A 445 -38.03 -7.21 -10.98
N ALA A 446 -38.47 -7.41 -12.21
CA ALA A 446 -37.70 -8.00 -13.27
C ALA A 446 -36.42 -7.19 -13.58
N ILE A 447 -36.57 -5.87 -13.74
CA ILE A 447 -35.49 -4.95 -14.02
C ILE A 447 -34.45 -4.97 -12.87
N ALA A 448 -34.94 -4.92 -11.63
CA ALA A 448 -34.05 -4.94 -10.47
C ALA A 448 -33.25 -6.24 -10.37
N LEU A 449 -33.88 -7.38 -10.62
CA LEU A 449 -33.20 -8.68 -10.62
C LEU A 449 -32.19 -8.81 -11.76
N ILE A 450 -32.54 -8.30 -12.95
CA ILE A 450 -31.61 -8.32 -14.11
C ILE A 450 -30.41 -7.41 -13.86
N LEU A 451 -30.65 -6.20 -13.34
CA LEU A 451 -29.57 -5.28 -12.97
C LEU A 451 -28.66 -5.91 -11.91
N ALA A 452 -29.22 -6.52 -10.86
CA ALA A 452 -28.44 -7.23 -9.86
C ALA A 452 -27.66 -8.40 -10.48
N ALA A 453 -28.26 -9.16 -11.41
CA ALA A 453 -27.62 -10.29 -12.09
C ALA A 453 -26.43 -9.89 -12.97
N VAL A 454 -26.40 -8.66 -13.51
CA VAL A 454 -25.21 -8.13 -14.23
C VAL A 454 -23.99 -8.06 -13.32
N PHE A 455 -24.19 -7.72 -12.05
CA PHE A 455 -23.12 -7.48 -11.08
C PHE A 455 -22.70 -8.75 -10.32
N VAL A 456 -23.55 -9.76 -10.24
CA VAL A 456 -23.25 -11.01 -9.50
C VAL A 456 -21.98 -11.72 -9.99
N PRO A 457 -21.72 -11.91 -11.30
CA PRO A 457 -20.50 -12.57 -11.76
C PRO A 457 -19.21 -11.85 -11.35
N VAL A 458 -19.29 -10.52 -11.20
CA VAL A 458 -18.17 -9.68 -10.81
C VAL A 458 -17.71 -9.97 -9.38
N GLY A 459 -18.62 -10.42 -8.52
CA GLY A 459 -18.34 -10.77 -7.12
C GLY A 459 -17.47 -12.02 -6.95
N PHE A 460 -17.27 -12.83 -8.00
CA PHE A 460 -16.52 -14.07 -7.94
C PHE A 460 -15.10 -13.98 -8.54
N ILE A 461 -14.64 -12.79 -8.86
CA ILE A 461 -13.30 -12.57 -9.40
C ILE A 461 -12.28 -12.70 -8.27
N PRO A 462 -11.21 -13.49 -8.44
CA PRO A 462 -10.14 -13.57 -7.46
C PRO A 462 -9.14 -12.40 -7.59
N GLY A 463 -8.31 -12.20 -6.55
CA GLY A 463 -7.22 -11.23 -6.53
C GLY A 463 -7.64 -9.78 -6.22
N ILE A 464 -6.68 -8.85 -6.36
CA ILE A 464 -6.88 -7.41 -6.09
C ILE A 464 -8.02 -6.83 -6.92
N VAL A 465 -8.02 -7.12 -8.21
CA VAL A 465 -9.06 -6.65 -9.16
C VAL A 465 -10.44 -7.13 -8.74
N GLY A 466 -10.53 -8.38 -8.34
CA GLY A 466 -11.78 -8.97 -7.85
C GLY A 466 -12.32 -8.22 -6.64
N ARG A 467 -11.49 -7.91 -5.67
CA ARG A 467 -11.89 -7.17 -4.48
C ARG A 467 -12.35 -5.75 -4.80
N LEU A 468 -11.64 -5.05 -5.70
CA LEU A 468 -12.03 -3.71 -6.16
C LEU A 468 -13.41 -3.74 -6.84
N TYR A 469 -13.61 -4.65 -7.78
CA TYR A 469 -14.89 -4.80 -8.46
C TYR A 469 -16.01 -5.28 -7.54
N GLN A 470 -15.73 -6.21 -6.64
CA GLN A 470 -16.71 -6.83 -5.76
C GLN A 470 -17.42 -5.80 -4.91
N GLN A 471 -16.69 -4.94 -4.19
CA GLN A 471 -17.32 -3.94 -3.32
C GLN A 471 -18.15 -2.94 -4.11
N PHE A 472 -17.67 -2.48 -5.26
CA PHE A 472 -18.42 -1.59 -6.14
C PHE A 472 -19.68 -2.26 -6.68
N ALA A 473 -19.56 -3.43 -7.30
CA ALA A 473 -20.63 -4.14 -7.97
C ALA A 473 -21.74 -4.59 -7.01
N ILE A 474 -21.34 -5.14 -5.85
CA ILE A 474 -22.31 -5.59 -4.84
C ILE A 474 -23.01 -4.40 -4.18
N THR A 475 -22.32 -3.27 -3.97
CA THR A 475 -22.96 -2.03 -3.49
C THR A 475 -24.08 -1.58 -4.42
N ILE A 476 -23.84 -1.58 -5.74
CA ILE A 476 -24.87 -1.22 -6.72
C ILE A 476 -25.99 -2.27 -6.72
N ALA A 477 -25.67 -3.56 -6.74
CA ALA A 477 -26.67 -4.63 -6.77
C ALA A 477 -27.61 -4.55 -5.56
N ILE A 478 -27.06 -4.36 -4.35
CA ILE A 478 -27.86 -4.20 -3.13
C ILE A 478 -28.69 -2.91 -3.20
N SER A 479 -28.11 -1.79 -3.65
CA SER A 479 -28.83 -0.51 -3.78
C SER A 479 -30.01 -0.63 -4.71
N VAL A 480 -29.87 -1.33 -5.84
CA VAL A 480 -30.93 -1.57 -6.81
C VAL A 480 -32.04 -2.47 -6.24
N LEU A 481 -31.68 -3.54 -5.51
CA LEU A 481 -32.66 -4.42 -4.87
C LEU A 481 -33.47 -3.68 -3.79
N ILE A 482 -32.80 -2.86 -2.98
CA ILE A 482 -33.48 -2.01 -1.98
C ILE A 482 -34.36 -0.96 -2.69
N SER A 483 -33.88 -0.37 -3.79
CA SER A 483 -34.67 0.56 -4.62
C SER A 483 -35.99 -0.05 -5.09
N ALA A 484 -35.94 -1.25 -5.65
CA ALA A 484 -37.10 -1.97 -6.08
C ALA A 484 -38.08 -2.24 -4.92
N PHE A 485 -37.51 -2.61 -3.74
CA PHE A 485 -38.35 -2.77 -2.54
C PHE A 485 -39.04 -1.46 -2.14
N ILE A 486 -38.31 -0.33 -2.18
CA ILE A 486 -38.86 1.01 -1.87
C ILE A 486 -39.88 1.44 -2.92
N ALA A 487 -39.63 1.18 -4.21
CA ALA A 487 -40.53 1.44 -5.30
C ALA A 487 -41.86 0.65 -5.18
N LEU A 488 -41.83 -0.53 -4.55
CA LEU A 488 -43.00 -1.37 -4.29
C LEU A 488 -43.64 -1.14 -2.91
N SER A 489 -43.00 -0.40 -2.02
CA SER A 489 -43.50 -0.18 -0.65
C SER A 489 -43.73 1.30 -0.32
N LEU A 490 -42.66 2.08 -0.16
CA LEU A 490 -42.75 3.49 0.24
C LEU A 490 -43.34 4.38 -0.85
N THR A 491 -42.88 4.22 -2.09
CA THR A 491 -43.31 5.07 -3.21
C THR A 491 -44.83 5.01 -3.43
N PRO A 492 -45.49 3.81 -3.55
CA PRO A 492 -46.94 3.74 -3.65
C PRO A 492 -47.65 4.29 -2.42
N ALA A 493 -47.10 4.07 -1.21
CA ALA A 493 -47.69 4.61 0.01
C ALA A 493 -47.69 6.16 0.00
N LEU A 494 -46.57 6.77 -0.41
CA LEU A 494 -46.46 8.23 -0.55
C LEU A 494 -47.34 8.77 -1.68
N CYS A 495 -47.47 8.05 -2.80
CA CYS A 495 -48.42 8.43 -3.88
C CYS A 495 -49.83 8.56 -3.34
N THR A 496 -50.29 7.61 -2.52
CA THR A 496 -51.65 7.66 -1.95
C THR A 496 -51.87 8.82 -0.98
N LEU A 497 -50.82 9.25 -0.28
CA LEU A 497 -50.86 10.30 0.76
C LEU A 497 -50.64 11.72 0.21
N LEU A 498 -49.71 11.88 -0.71
CA LEU A 498 -49.19 13.19 -1.13
C LEU A 498 -49.79 13.69 -2.43
N LEU A 499 -50.16 12.80 -3.37
CA LEU A 499 -50.73 13.22 -4.67
C LEU A 499 -52.13 13.77 -4.51
N LYS A 500 -52.47 14.75 -5.32
CA LYS A 500 -53.81 15.34 -5.41
C LYS A 500 -54.24 15.39 -6.87
N PRO A 501 -55.54 15.22 -7.17
CA PRO A 501 -56.07 15.37 -8.51
C PRO A 501 -55.70 16.73 -9.11
N THR A 502 -55.27 16.72 -10.36
CA THR A 502 -54.95 17.93 -11.11
C THR A 502 -56.24 18.60 -11.56
N ASN A 503 -56.44 19.87 -11.20
CA ASN A 503 -57.63 20.62 -11.66
C ASN A 503 -57.34 21.20 -13.06
N PRO A 504 -57.99 20.73 -14.13
CA PRO A 504 -57.70 21.15 -15.51
C PRO A 504 -58.03 22.58 -15.86
N GLY A 505 -58.67 23.34 -14.95
CA GLY A 505 -59.16 24.72 -15.20
C GLY A 505 -58.27 25.87 -14.71
N ARG A 506 -57.08 25.61 -14.14
CA ARG A 506 -56.27 26.67 -13.57
C ARG A 506 -55.27 27.21 -14.59
N GLN A 507 -55.50 28.44 -15.11
CA GLN A 507 -54.50 29.10 -15.97
C GLN A 507 -53.16 29.31 -15.23
N PRO A 508 -52.06 28.88 -15.82
CA PRO A 508 -50.73 28.96 -15.17
C PRO A 508 -50.27 30.42 -15.07
N LYS A 509 -49.92 30.86 -13.83
CA LYS A 509 -49.38 32.18 -13.55
C LYS A 509 -47.87 32.08 -13.28
N GLY A 510 -47.09 33.08 -13.68
CA GLY A 510 -45.61 33.14 -13.41
C GLY A 510 -44.81 32.04 -14.12
N LEU A 511 -44.04 31.25 -13.36
CA LEU A 511 -43.22 30.12 -13.87
C LEU A 511 -44.04 29.08 -14.66
N GLY A 512 -45.35 28.98 -14.44
CA GLY A 512 -46.22 28.09 -15.19
C GLY A 512 -46.28 28.37 -16.70
N LYS A 513 -46.04 29.61 -17.14
CA LYS A 513 -45.93 29.92 -18.59
C LYS A 513 -44.65 29.34 -19.21
N LEU A 514 -43.60 29.21 -18.45
CA LEU A 514 -42.34 28.57 -18.89
C LEU A 514 -42.55 27.07 -19.07
N PHE A 515 -43.30 26.45 -18.16
CA PHE A 515 -43.64 25.02 -18.24
C PHE A 515 -44.54 24.70 -19.43
N VAL A 516 -45.50 25.56 -19.78
CA VAL A 516 -46.34 25.38 -21.00
C VAL A 516 -45.46 25.43 -22.26
N ARG A 517 -44.44 26.33 -22.30
CA ARG A 517 -43.50 26.35 -23.44
C ARG A 517 -42.62 25.11 -23.49
N PHE A 518 -42.15 24.66 -22.33
CA PHE A 518 -41.35 23.44 -22.21
C PHE A 518 -42.18 22.23 -22.70
N ASN A 519 -43.42 22.06 -22.23
CA ASN A 519 -44.26 20.96 -22.64
C ASN A 519 -44.52 20.97 -24.15
N ALA A 520 -44.84 22.14 -24.73
CA ALA A 520 -45.06 22.28 -26.19
C ALA A 520 -43.76 21.95 -26.98
N TRP A 521 -42.61 22.25 -26.46
CA TRP A 521 -41.31 21.85 -27.05
C TRP A 521 -41.09 20.34 -26.92
N PHE A 522 -41.35 19.78 -25.76
CA PHE A 522 -41.23 18.36 -25.47
C PHE A 522 -42.20 17.51 -26.33
N ASP A 523 -43.46 17.95 -26.48
CA ASP A 523 -44.42 17.28 -27.36
C ASP A 523 -43.95 17.24 -28.82
N ARG A 524 -43.34 18.34 -29.32
CA ARG A 524 -42.73 18.36 -30.66
C ARG A 524 -41.56 17.39 -30.77
N LEU A 525 -40.74 17.32 -29.75
CA LEU A 525 -39.62 16.38 -29.69
C LEU A 525 -40.10 14.94 -29.70
N THR A 526 -41.15 14.63 -28.90
CA THR A 526 -41.81 13.33 -28.85
C THR A 526 -42.39 12.93 -30.20
N GLN A 527 -43.08 13.86 -30.89
CA GLN A 527 -43.62 13.62 -32.25
C GLN A 527 -42.48 13.34 -33.25
N THR A 528 -41.38 14.07 -33.18
CA THR A 528 -40.21 13.86 -34.03
C THR A 528 -39.57 12.51 -33.78
N TYR A 529 -39.48 12.11 -32.51
CA TYR A 529 -38.98 10.81 -32.08
C TYR A 529 -39.86 9.66 -32.60
N VAL A 530 -41.17 9.73 -32.38
CA VAL A 530 -42.13 8.72 -32.85
C VAL A 530 -42.05 8.54 -34.36
N ASN A 531 -42.00 9.66 -35.13
CA ASN A 531 -41.81 9.63 -36.57
C ASN A 531 -40.45 8.98 -36.97
N GLY A 532 -39.42 9.23 -36.21
CA GLY A 532 -38.09 8.60 -36.38
C GLY A 532 -38.14 7.10 -36.16
N VAL A 533 -38.77 6.64 -35.06
CA VAL A 533 -38.95 5.22 -34.73
C VAL A 533 -39.77 4.51 -35.84
N SER A 534 -40.86 5.11 -36.29
CA SER A 534 -41.69 4.57 -37.36
C SER A 534 -40.86 4.37 -38.68
N LYS A 535 -40.03 5.35 -39.03
CA LYS A 535 -39.08 5.22 -40.18
C LYS A 535 -38.05 4.13 -39.96
N SER A 536 -37.50 4.01 -38.73
CA SER A 536 -36.51 2.99 -38.37
C SER A 536 -37.10 1.58 -38.48
N ILE A 537 -38.36 1.38 -38.01
CA ILE A 537 -39.05 0.09 -38.13
C ILE A 537 -39.24 -0.30 -39.61
N LYS A 538 -39.63 0.66 -40.46
CA LYS A 538 -39.77 0.43 -41.91
C LYS A 538 -38.41 0.15 -42.58
N GLY A 539 -37.34 0.68 -42.04
CA GLY A 539 -35.97 0.49 -42.51
C GLY A 539 -35.12 -0.49 -41.66
N ALA A 540 -35.76 -1.51 -41.05
CA ALA A 540 -35.10 -2.41 -40.09
C ALA A 540 -33.78 -3.02 -40.60
N ALA A 541 -33.70 -3.40 -41.88
CA ALA A 541 -32.49 -3.94 -42.49
C ALA A 541 -31.32 -2.93 -42.45
N TYR A 542 -31.57 -1.66 -42.72
CA TYR A 542 -30.55 -0.60 -42.66
C TYR A 542 -30.10 -0.37 -41.19
N MET A 543 -31.03 -0.47 -40.24
CA MET A 543 -30.69 -0.36 -38.80
C MET A 543 -29.84 -1.52 -38.35
N LEU A 544 -30.08 -2.74 -38.78
CA LEU A 544 -29.25 -3.90 -38.48
C LEU A 544 -27.83 -3.78 -39.08
N VAL A 545 -27.71 -3.27 -40.31
CA VAL A 545 -26.41 -2.99 -40.94
C VAL A 545 -25.66 -1.91 -40.14
N LEU A 546 -26.35 -0.83 -39.76
CA LEU A 546 -25.76 0.24 -38.92
C LEU A 546 -25.27 -0.32 -37.57
N LEU A 547 -26.08 -1.16 -36.92
CA LEU A 547 -25.72 -1.83 -35.68
C LEU A 547 -24.47 -2.71 -35.86
N LEU A 548 -24.39 -3.49 -36.95
CA LEU A 548 -23.24 -4.31 -37.28
C LEU A 548 -21.97 -3.43 -37.46
N VAL A 549 -22.09 -2.30 -38.14
CA VAL A 549 -20.98 -1.34 -38.29
C VAL A 549 -20.56 -0.80 -36.93
N ILE A 550 -21.52 -0.45 -36.05
CA ILE A 550 -21.22 0.00 -34.67
C ILE A 550 -20.50 -1.09 -33.89
N CYS A 551 -20.96 -2.35 -33.96
CA CYS A 551 -20.31 -3.48 -33.28
C CYS A 551 -18.87 -3.68 -33.75
N VAL A 552 -18.65 -3.65 -35.07
CA VAL A 552 -17.29 -3.79 -35.66
C VAL A 552 -16.41 -2.61 -35.25
N ALA A 553 -16.94 -1.38 -35.30
CA ALA A 553 -16.22 -0.19 -34.88
C ALA A 553 -15.90 -0.23 -33.38
N ALA A 554 -16.82 -0.64 -32.52
CA ALA A 554 -16.59 -0.82 -31.09
C ALA A 554 -15.48 -1.83 -30.83
N GLY A 555 -15.52 -2.99 -31.50
CA GLY A 555 -14.48 -4.02 -31.37
C GLY A 555 -13.10 -3.52 -31.85
N TYR A 556 -13.06 -2.83 -33.01
CA TYR A 556 -11.83 -2.25 -33.52
C TYR A 556 -11.24 -1.19 -32.58
N LEU A 557 -12.05 -0.27 -32.08
CA LEU A 557 -11.61 0.79 -31.17
C LEU A 557 -11.16 0.20 -29.81
N PHE A 558 -11.87 -0.84 -29.32
CA PHE A 558 -11.48 -1.53 -28.09
C PHE A 558 -10.09 -2.18 -28.23
N MET A 559 -9.82 -2.82 -29.36
CA MET A 559 -8.50 -3.43 -29.61
C MET A 559 -7.38 -2.39 -29.81
N LYS A 560 -7.72 -1.21 -30.32
CA LYS A 560 -6.74 -0.13 -30.57
C LYS A 560 -6.47 0.73 -29.35
N LYS A 561 -7.43 0.84 -28.41
CA LYS A 561 -7.24 1.66 -27.22
C LYS A 561 -6.36 0.94 -26.23
N PRO A 562 -5.25 1.53 -25.78
CA PRO A 562 -4.39 0.95 -24.77
C PRO A 562 -5.14 0.64 -23.48
N SER A 563 -4.97 -0.56 -22.95
CA SER A 563 -5.45 -0.94 -21.62
C SER A 563 -4.41 -0.58 -20.57
N GLY A 564 -4.87 -0.26 -19.37
CA GLY A 564 -4.03 0.00 -18.21
C GLY A 564 -4.69 -0.58 -16.98
N PHE A 565 -3.93 -0.73 -15.90
CA PHE A 565 -4.44 -1.27 -14.64
C PHE A 565 -5.15 -0.17 -13.84
N ILE A 566 -4.42 0.57 -13.03
CA ILE A 566 -4.92 1.73 -12.28
C ILE A 566 -4.15 2.97 -12.76
N PRO A 567 -4.84 4.07 -13.07
CA PRO A 567 -4.16 5.29 -13.46
C PRO A 567 -3.43 5.89 -12.24
N SER A 568 -2.31 6.57 -12.49
CA SER A 568 -1.67 7.39 -11.46
C SER A 568 -2.57 8.55 -11.08
N GLU A 569 -2.73 8.77 -9.80
CA GLU A 569 -3.53 9.86 -9.22
C GLU A 569 -2.61 10.81 -8.43
N ASP A 570 -3.04 12.07 -8.26
CA ASP A 570 -2.33 13.02 -7.41
C ASP A 570 -2.73 12.78 -5.95
N ASP A 571 -1.98 11.94 -5.25
CA ASP A 571 -2.14 11.63 -3.83
C ASP A 571 -1.39 12.59 -2.90
N GLY A 572 -0.77 13.64 -3.46
CA GLY A 572 -0.06 14.65 -2.71
C GLY A 572 1.32 14.24 -2.20
N ASN A 573 1.85 13.09 -2.65
CA ASN A 573 3.11 12.55 -2.18
C ASN A 573 4.07 12.23 -3.33
N LEU A 574 5.36 12.47 -3.12
CA LEU A 574 6.45 12.12 -4.04
C LEU A 574 7.66 11.58 -3.27
N TYR A 575 8.50 10.82 -3.96
CA TYR A 575 9.79 10.38 -3.45
C TYR A 575 10.91 10.88 -4.35
N VAL A 576 12.00 11.34 -3.72
CA VAL A 576 13.29 11.53 -4.39
C VAL A 576 14.25 10.54 -3.75
N THR A 577 14.73 9.59 -4.52
CA THR A 577 15.76 8.66 -4.08
C THR A 577 17.04 8.90 -4.85
N PHE A 578 18.17 8.68 -4.20
CA PHE A 578 19.46 8.83 -4.85
C PHE A 578 20.40 7.68 -4.49
N GLN A 579 21.30 7.39 -5.39
CA GLN A 579 22.38 6.45 -5.17
C GLN A 579 23.70 7.05 -5.69
N LEU A 580 24.65 7.15 -4.79
CA LEU A 580 26.02 7.58 -5.07
C LEU A 580 26.84 6.43 -5.68
N PRO A 581 28.01 6.73 -6.29
CA PRO A 581 28.92 5.71 -6.74
C PRO A 581 29.24 4.68 -5.65
N PRO A 582 29.57 3.45 -6.05
CA PRO A 582 29.93 2.38 -5.13
C PRO A 582 30.96 2.82 -4.10
N ALA A 583 30.90 2.26 -2.87
CA ALA A 583 31.76 2.58 -1.74
C ALA A 583 31.73 4.03 -1.25
N SER A 584 30.75 4.84 -1.66
CA SER A 584 30.57 6.17 -1.06
C SER A 584 30.20 6.07 0.42
N SER A 585 30.80 6.92 1.24
CA SER A 585 30.56 6.92 2.68
C SER A 585 29.19 7.53 3.04
N THR A 586 28.68 7.18 4.22
CA THR A 586 27.47 7.80 4.80
C THR A 586 27.60 9.33 4.91
N ALA A 587 28.81 9.84 5.20
CA ALA A 587 29.07 11.29 5.26
C ALA A 587 28.82 11.98 3.90
N ARG A 588 29.29 11.36 2.80
CA ARG A 588 29.05 11.85 1.44
C ARG A 588 27.57 11.77 1.08
N ALA A 589 26.90 10.68 1.48
CA ALA A 589 25.46 10.54 1.27
C ALA A 589 24.65 11.63 2.02
N VAL A 590 25.05 11.98 3.25
CA VAL A 590 24.43 13.08 4.00
C VAL A 590 24.67 14.43 3.34
N GLU A 591 25.84 14.67 2.77
CA GLU A 591 26.14 15.91 2.04
C GLU A 591 25.26 16.04 0.78
N THR A 592 25.18 14.99 -0.03
CA THR A 592 24.27 14.94 -1.20
C THR A 592 22.80 15.11 -0.78
N MET A 593 22.40 14.46 0.31
CA MET A 593 21.08 14.62 0.89
C MET A 593 20.79 16.09 1.24
N ASN A 594 21.73 16.78 1.87
CA ASN A 594 21.57 18.19 2.23
C ASN A 594 21.46 19.09 1.00
N GLN A 595 22.17 18.78 -0.09
CA GLN A 595 22.04 19.51 -1.36
C GLN A 595 20.67 19.26 -1.98
N LEU A 596 20.20 18.01 -2.05
CA LEU A 596 18.89 17.65 -2.56
C LEU A 596 17.75 18.27 -1.75
N MET A 597 17.84 18.24 -0.40
CA MET A 597 16.82 18.86 0.46
C MET A 597 16.66 20.36 0.16
N LYS A 598 17.74 21.10 -0.10
CA LYS A 598 17.66 22.51 -0.48
C LYS A 598 16.91 22.72 -1.80
N VAL A 599 17.19 21.89 -2.80
CA VAL A 599 16.53 21.93 -4.11
C VAL A 599 15.05 21.60 -3.98
N VAL A 600 14.75 20.53 -3.26
CA VAL A 600 13.37 20.04 -3.06
C VAL A 600 12.53 21.07 -2.30
N THR A 601 13.04 21.58 -1.20
CA THR A 601 12.30 22.58 -0.37
C THR A 601 12.06 23.89 -1.14
N ALA A 602 12.96 24.29 -2.04
CA ALA A 602 12.81 25.46 -2.88
C ALA A 602 11.84 25.28 -4.06
N THR A 603 11.34 24.07 -4.28
CA THR A 603 10.44 23.76 -5.40
C THR A 603 9.00 24.16 -5.07
N PRO A 604 8.32 24.96 -5.92
CA PRO A 604 6.93 25.34 -5.71
C PRO A 604 6.02 24.11 -5.61
N GLY A 605 5.06 24.15 -4.66
CA GLY A 605 4.13 23.06 -4.41
C GLY A 605 4.59 22.04 -3.38
N VAL A 606 5.86 22.06 -2.95
CA VAL A 606 6.36 21.23 -1.84
C VAL A 606 5.91 21.84 -0.52
N GLY A 607 5.37 21.01 0.36
CA GLY A 607 4.92 21.37 1.73
C GLY A 607 5.96 20.99 2.77
N HIS A 608 6.09 19.68 3.05
CA HIS A 608 7.02 19.14 4.04
C HIS A 608 7.91 18.06 3.44
N ILE A 609 9.08 17.87 4.01
CA ILE A 609 10.02 16.83 3.61
C ILE A 609 10.51 16.02 4.81
N ALA A 610 10.58 14.70 4.60
CA ALA A 610 11.26 13.77 5.48
C ALA A 610 12.40 13.11 4.72
N ALA A 611 13.63 13.21 5.20
CA ALA A 611 14.77 12.67 4.50
C ALA A 611 15.49 11.61 5.35
N LEU A 612 15.80 10.48 4.74
CA LEU A 612 16.48 9.33 5.34
C LEU A 612 17.69 8.95 4.49
N SER A 613 18.90 9.19 5.00
CA SER A 613 20.14 8.70 4.41
C SER A 613 20.37 7.25 4.86
N GLY A 614 20.84 6.41 3.98
CA GLY A 614 21.07 5.00 4.24
C GLY A 614 19.91 4.08 3.89
N LEU A 615 18.80 4.62 3.38
CA LEU A 615 17.64 3.85 2.91
C LEU A 615 17.28 4.23 1.46
N ASN A 616 17.11 3.23 0.61
CA ASN A 616 16.48 3.36 -0.69
C ASN A 616 15.09 2.73 -0.61
N VAL A 617 14.03 3.57 -0.71
CA VAL A 617 12.64 3.13 -0.55
C VAL A 617 12.15 2.27 -1.73
N ILE A 618 12.77 2.37 -2.92
CA ILE A 618 12.31 1.66 -4.11
C ILE A 618 12.59 0.16 -3.96
N ASN A 619 13.82 -0.22 -3.64
CA ASN A 619 14.20 -1.61 -3.47
C ASN A 619 14.24 -2.05 -1.99
N ASN A 620 13.80 -1.18 -1.07
CA ASN A 620 13.78 -1.40 0.37
C ASN A 620 15.14 -1.85 0.93
N ALA A 621 16.23 -1.33 0.36
CA ALA A 621 17.60 -1.69 0.74
C ALA A 621 18.23 -0.63 1.61
N THR A 622 19.08 -1.09 2.53
CA THR A 622 19.88 -0.21 3.41
C THR A 622 21.35 -0.26 3.02
N ASN A 623 21.88 0.87 2.51
CA ASN A 623 23.28 1.03 2.09
C ASN A 623 23.81 2.41 2.44
N SER A 624 25.14 2.52 2.67
CA SER A 624 25.77 3.79 3.01
C SER A 624 25.72 4.86 1.90
N ASN A 625 25.58 4.42 0.64
CA ASN A 625 25.67 5.27 -0.55
C ASN A 625 24.32 5.69 -1.12
N CYS A 626 23.23 5.53 -0.38
CA CYS A 626 21.89 5.89 -0.86
C CYS A 626 21.11 6.72 0.15
N GLY A 627 19.98 7.24 -0.30
CA GLY A 627 19.01 7.91 0.56
C GLY A 627 17.71 8.22 -0.15
N THR A 628 16.68 8.52 0.65
CA THR A 628 15.34 8.85 0.18
C THR A 628 14.82 10.11 0.86
N ILE A 629 14.18 10.97 0.09
CA ILE A 629 13.41 12.12 0.57
C ILE A 629 11.95 11.84 0.28
N TYR A 630 11.15 11.73 1.31
CA TYR A 630 9.69 11.71 1.25
C TYR A 630 9.21 13.14 1.18
N ILE A 631 8.38 13.44 0.22
CA ILE A 631 7.86 14.78 -0.02
C ILE A 631 6.35 14.74 0.15
N GLN A 632 5.83 15.54 1.05
CA GLN A 632 4.42 15.87 1.12
C GLN A 632 4.19 17.20 0.41
N LEU A 633 3.34 17.18 -0.59
CA LEU A 633 2.98 18.38 -1.34
C LEU A 633 1.98 19.23 -0.54
N LYS A 634 1.88 20.51 -0.88
CA LYS A 634 0.85 21.38 -0.34
C LYS A 634 -0.55 20.85 -0.70
N PRO A 635 -1.59 21.19 0.07
CA PRO A 635 -2.98 20.85 -0.25
C PRO A 635 -3.39 21.24 -1.69
N TRP A 636 -4.33 20.51 -2.28
CA TRP A 636 -4.73 20.70 -3.70
C TRP A 636 -5.34 22.08 -3.98
N ASP A 637 -6.01 22.68 -3.01
CA ASP A 637 -6.56 24.05 -3.07
C ASP A 637 -5.48 25.13 -3.17
N GLU A 638 -4.28 24.87 -2.66
CA GLU A 638 -3.11 25.75 -2.79
C GLU A 638 -2.30 25.51 -4.08
N ARG A 639 -2.54 24.35 -4.78
CA ARG A 639 -1.82 23.90 -5.99
C ARG A 639 -2.71 23.91 -7.23
N THR A 640 -3.28 25.05 -7.57
CA THR A 640 -4.27 25.14 -8.66
C THR A 640 -3.66 25.24 -10.07
N ARG A 641 -2.39 25.65 -10.18
CA ARG A 641 -1.69 25.79 -11.45
C ARG A 641 -1.24 24.41 -11.97
N LYS A 642 -1.28 24.20 -13.29
CA LYS A 642 -0.81 22.95 -13.92
C LYS A 642 0.66 22.62 -13.60
N SER A 643 1.51 23.62 -13.42
CA SER A 643 2.91 23.46 -13.01
C SER A 643 3.07 22.99 -11.56
N GLU A 644 2.05 23.19 -10.73
CA GLU A 644 2.02 22.82 -9.31
C GLU A 644 1.27 21.50 -9.06
N GLN A 645 0.76 20.85 -10.10
CA GLN A 645 0.23 19.50 -10.07
C GLN A 645 1.37 18.48 -10.19
N VAL A 646 1.16 17.24 -9.74
CA VAL A 646 2.21 16.19 -9.68
C VAL A 646 3.02 16.07 -10.96
N PRO A 647 2.46 16.00 -12.19
CA PRO A 647 3.27 15.91 -13.39
C PRO A 647 4.17 17.15 -13.65
N GLY A 648 3.67 18.33 -13.28
CA GLY A 648 4.43 19.59 -13.39
C GLY A 648 5.57 19.63 -12.36
N ILE A 649 5.28 19.29 -11.10
CA ILE A 649 6.28 19.24 -10.02
C ILE A 649 7.35 18.19 -10.31
N LEU A 650 6.99 17.01 -10.80
CA LEU A 650 7.95 15.98 -11.20
C LEU A 650 8.93 16.49 -12.25
N THR A 651 8.42 17.20 -13.26
CA THR A 651 9.25 17.78 -14.32
C THR A 651 10.15 18.89 -13.77
N GLU A 652 9.60 19.77 -12.95
CA GLU A 652 10.34 20.87 -12.33
C GLU A 652 11.42 20.37 -11.37
N LEU A 653 11.12 19.37 -10.54
CA LEU A 653 12.11 18.74 -9.65
C LEU A 653 13.26 18.14 -10.44
N ARG A 654 12.98 17.36 -11.50
CA ARG A 654 14.02 16.77 -12.36
C ARG A 654 14.91 17.83 -12.97
N ASN A 655 14.33 18.90 -13.50
CA ASN A 655 15.08 20.02 -14.10
C ASN A 655 15.95 20.72 -13.04
N ARG A 656 15.40 21.04 -11.87
CA ARG A 656 16.15 21.73 -10.80
C ARG A 656 17.27 20.88 -10.23
N ILE A 657 17.08 19.56 -10.13
CA ILE A 657 18.11 18.62 -9.67
C ILE A 657 19.24 18.55 -10.70
N ALA A 658 18.90 18.51 -11.99
CA ALA A 658 19.90 18.57 -13.08
C ALA A 658 20.67 19.89 -13.07
N ASP A 659 19.98 21.02 -12.89
CA ASP A 659 20.57 22.37 -12.84
C ASP A 659 21.45 22.58 -11.60
N ALA A 660 21.17 21.86 -10.50
CA ALA A 660 21.95 21.94 -9.27
C ALA A 660 23.35 21.30 -9.40
N GLY A 661 23.63 20.60 -10.50
CA GLY A 661 24.94 20.04 -10.79
C GLY A 661 25.32 18.86 -9.90
N ILE A 662 24.33 18.12 -9.39
CA ILE A 662 24.53 16.89 -8.60
C ILE A 662 24.79 15.74 -9.59
N ASN A 663 25.99 15.76 -10.21
CA ASN A 663 26.31 14.85 -11.32
C ASN A 663 26.92 13.51 -10.84
N ASP A 664 27.26 13.39 -9.57
CA ASP A 664 27.90 12.23 -9.00
C ASP A 664 26.90 11.24 -8.35
N ALA A 665 25.60 11.58 -8.35
CA ALA A 665 24.54 10.73 -7.85
C ALA A 665 23.55 10.38 -8.96
N ASN A 666 23.09 9.12 -9.01
CA ASN A 666 21.90 8.76 -9.75
C ASN A 666 20.68 9.16 -8.91
N VAL A 667 19.90 10.13 -9.37
CA VAL A 667 18.74 10.67 -8.64
C VAL A 667 17.46 10.37 -9.42
N GLU A 668 16.56 9.63 -8.77
CA GLU A 668 15.26 9.31 -9.32
C GLU A 668 14.15 10.08 -8.57
N VAL A 669 13.26 10.72 -9.33
CA VAL A 669 12.09 11.41 -8.81
C VAL A 669 10.87 10.61 -9.25
N VAL A 670 10.20 9.98 -8.29
CA VAL A 670 9.12 9.02 -8.53
C VAL A 670 7.88 9.33 -7.70
N GLN A 671 6.74 8.87 -8.20
CA GLN A 671 5.49 8.87 -7.46
C GLN A 671 5.30 7.51 -6.78
N PRO A 672 4.78 7.46 -5.53
CA PRO A 672 4.42 6.20 -4.87
C PRO A 672 3.43 5.38 -5.69
N SER A 673 3.41 4.07 -5.47
CA SER A 673 2.38 3.19 -6.04
C SER A 673 0.99 3.65 -5.60
N PRO A 674 0.00 3.67 -6.53
CA PRO A 674 -1.38 4.03 -6.18
C PRO A 674 -2.04 3.00 -5.27
N LEU A 675 -1.52 1.78 -5.20
CA LEU A 675 -1.99 0.71 -4.32
C LEU A 675 -0.99 0.46 -3.21
N PRO A 676 -1.34 0.69 -1.94
CA PRO A 676 -0.47 0.39 -0.83
C PRO A 676 -0.06 -1.09 -0.81
N GLY A 677 1.23 -1.36 -0.69
CA GLY A 677 1.77 -2.72 -0.61
C GLY A 677 1.92 -3.46 -1.93
N VAL A 678 1.62 -2.83 -3.04
CA VAL A 678 1.75 -3.42 -4.37
C VAL A 678 2.77 -2.62 -5.18
N GLY A 679 4.05 -2.92 -4.96
CA GLY A 679 5.18 -2.17 -5.51
C GLY A 679 5.46 -0.85 -4.78
N ALA A 680 6.65 -0.30 -4.97
CA ALA A 680 7.08 0.94 -4.34
C ALA A 680 6.70 2.20 -5.14
N THR A 681 6.65 2.09 -6.47
CA THR A 681 6.47 3.23 -7.38
C THR A 681 5.42 2.95 -8.45
N VAL A 682 4.93 4.04 -9.07
CA VAL A 682 4.13 3.95 -10.30
C VAL A 682 5.03 3.48 -11.44
N GLY A 683 4.57 2.47 -12.19
CA GLY A 683 5.29 1.96 -13.35
C GLY A 683 5.32 0.45 -13.39
N PHE A 684 6.37 -0.10 -14.00
CA PHE A 684 6.58 -1.54 -14.02
C PHE A 684 7.72 -1.94 -13.10
N SER A 685 7.63 -3.17 -12.54
CA SER A 685 8.70 -3.84 -11.82
C SER A 685 8.93 -5.22 -12.47
N PHE A 686 10.16 -5.43 -12.91
CA PHE A 686 10.60 -6.60 -13.67
C PHE A 686 11.83 -7.21 -13.00
N GLN A 687 11.79 -8.49 -12.68
CA GLN A 687 12.87 -9.23 -12.02
C GLN A 687 13.63 -10.06 -13.05
N ILE A 688 14.93 -9.84 -13.20
CA ILE A 688 15.80 -10.79 -13.90
C ILE A 688 16.36 -11.76 -12.87
N GLU A 689 16.19 -13.05 -13.10
CA GLU A 689 16.65 -14.11 -12.22
C GLU A 689 17.83 -14.86 -12.81
N GLN A 690 18.82 -15.14 -11.99
CA GLN A 690 19.94 -16.01 -12.31
C GLN A 690 19.61 -17.45 -11.90
N ARG A 691 19.23 -18.27 -12.88
CA ARG A 691 18.91 -19.71 -12.70
C ARG A 691 20.04 -20.62 -13.20
N SER A 692 21.25 -20.08 -13.33
CA SER A 692 22.46 -20.80 -13.73
C SER A 692 23.31 -21.16 -12.54
N THR A 693 24.18 -22.17 -12.67
CA THR A 693 25.21 -22.52 -11.66
C THR A 693 26.41 -21.56 -11.67
N ASN A 694 26.40 -20.55 -12.51
CA ASN A 694 27.45 -19.53 -12.55
C ASN A 694 27.22 -18.51 -11.44
N ASP A 695 28.16 -18.42 -10.51
CA ASP A 695 28.10 -17.54 -9.32
C ASP A 695 28.72 -16.15 -9.57
N ASP A 696 29.06 -15.82 -10.84
CA ASP A 696 29.72 -14.58 -11.22
C ASP A 696 28.75 -13.39 -11.20
N LEU A 697 28.87 -12.54 -10.17
CA LEU A 697 28.08 -11.33 -9.97
C LEU A 697 28.31 -10.29 -11.07
N HIS A 698 29.51 -10.22 -11.63
CA HIS A 698 29.85 -9.28 -12.72
C HIS A 698 29.21 -9.73 -14.05
N ALA A 699 29.19 -11.03 -14.33
CA ALA A 699 28.49 -11.58 -15.47
C ALA A 699 26.98 -11.28 -15.39
N PHE A 700 26.39 -11.38 -14.19
CA PHE A 700 25.01 -11.03 -13.94
C PHE A 700 24.73 -9.54 -14.16
N GLU A 701 25.57 -8.66 -13.63
CA GLU A 701 25.45 -7.21 -13.84
C GLU A 701 25.52 -6.83 -15.32
N ASN A 702 26.39 -7.45 -16.08
CA ASN A 702 26.48 -7.20 -17.54
C ASN A 702 25.20 -7.60 -18.29
N VAL A 703 24.53 -8.68 -17.86
CA VAL A 703 23.21 -9.07 -18.42
C VAL A 703 22.17 -8.00 -18.08
N VAL A 704 22.11 -7.55 -16.82
CA VAL A 704 21.19 -6.50 -16.34
C VAL A 704 21.41 -5.19 -17.11
N LYS A 705 22.66 -4.71 -17.20
CA LYS A 705 23.01 -3.48 -17.95
C LYS A 705 22.62 -3.57 -19.42
N LYS A 706 22.88 -4.71 -20.06
CA LYS A 706 22.51 -4.93 -21.45
C LYS A 706 21.00 -4.92 -21.64
N PHE A 707 20.25 -5.52 -20.72
CA PHE A 707 18.80 -5.52 -20.74
C PHE A 707 18.26 -4.09 -20.60
N VAL A 708 18.70 -3.34 -19.59
CA VAL A 708 18.30 -1.93 -19.35
C VAL A 708 18.61 -1.06 -20.57
N ALA A 709 19.79 -1.21 -21.16
CA ALA A 709 20.18 -0.46 -22.37
C ALA A 709 19.29 -0.77 -23.58
N GLU A 710 18.89 -2.03 -23.77
CA GLU A 710 18.01 -2.42 -24.87
C GLU A 710 16.55 -2.03 -24.59
N ALA A 711 16.10 -2.14 -23.32
CA ALA A 711 14.78 -1.72 -22.90
C ALA A 711 14.55 -0.22 -23.16
N ASN A 712 15.53 0.62 -22.85
CA ASN A 712 15.45 2.07 -23.07
C ASN A 712 15.47 2.49 -24.57
N LYS A 713 15.73 1.58 -25.49
CA LYS A 713 15.59 1.83 -26.94
C LYS A 713 14.16 1.61 -27.44
N ASN A 714 13.35 0.87 -26.67
CA ASN A 714 11.97 0.59 -27.06
C ASN A 714 11.08 1.78 -26.69
N PRO A 715 10.32 2.37 -27.63
CA PRO A 715 9.51 3.55 -27.36
C PRO A 715 8.36 3.31 -26.37
N ALA A 716 7.98 2.04 -26.12
CA ALA A 716 6.97 1.69 -25.14
C ALA A 716 7.51 1.70 -23.69
N ILE A 717 8.83 1.79 -23.51
CA ILE A 717 9.50 1.80 -22.22
C ILE A 717 10.15 3.14 -22.01
N SER A 718 10.01 3.73 -20.84
CA SER A 718 10.62 5.00 -20.48
C SER A 718 11.36 4.90 -19.17
N GLY A 719 12.63 5.30 -19.19
CA GLY A 719 13.45 5.42 -17.98
C GLY A 719 13.63 4.09 -17.25
N ALA A 720 13.88 2.99 -17.97
CA ALA A 720 14.23 1.72 -17.32
C ALA A 720 15.57 1.86 -16.61
N TYR A 721 15.63 1.47 -15.32
CA TYR A 721 16.83 1.49 -14.50
C TYR A 721 16.87 0.30 -13.54
N SER A 722 18.03 0.02 -12.99
CA SER A 722 18.24 -0.96 -11.93
C SER A 722 19.29 -0.44 -10.95
N PHE A 723 19.11 -0.74 -9.68
CA PHE A 723 20.10 -0.42 -8.63
C PHE A 723 21.12 -1.55 -8.40
N TYR A 724 21.03 -2.65 -9.15
CA TYR A 724 21.98 -3.74 -9.04
C TYR A 724 23.38 -3.29 -9.47
N ASN A 725 24.39 -3.57 -8.62
CA ASN A 725 25.77 -3.21 -8.85
C ASN A 725 26.68 -4.26 -8.22
N ALA A 726 27.65 -4.77 -8.95
CA ALA A 726 28.67 -5.72 -8.48
C ALA A 726 30.10 -5.14 -8.48
N HIS A 727 30.27 -3.86 -8.83
CA HIS A 727 31.57 -3.20 -8.89
C HIS A 727 31.89 -2.35 -7.66
N THR A 728 31.43 -2.77 -6.47
CA THR A 728 31.76 -2.08 -5.24
C THR A 728 33.17 -2.47 -4.77
N PRO A 729 34.13 -1.53 -4.71
CA PRO A 729 35.45 -1.83 -4.22
C PRO A 729 35.41 -2.37 -2.79
N SER A 730 36.06 -3.50 -2.59
CA SER A 730 36.20 -4.23 -1.32
C SER A 730 37.56 -4.87 -1.19
N TYR A 731 37.84 -5.45 -0.03
CA TYR A 731 39.05 -6.18 0.19
C TYR A 731 38.75 -7.61 0.63
N ASN A 732 39.35 -8.59 -0.06
CA ASN A 732 39.33 -9.96 0.40
C ASN A 732 40.53 -10.20 1.30
N VAL A 733 40.28 -10.53 2.57
CA VAL A 733 41.30 -10.84 3.59
C VAL A 733 41.42 -12.34 3.71
N THR A 734 42.62 -12.86 3.44
CA THR A 734 42.92 -14.30 3.55
C THR A 734 43.86 -14.55 4.72
N VAL A 735 43.48 -15.46 5.61
CA VAL A 735 44.31 -15.91 6.74
C VAL A 735 45.21 -17.03 6.29
N ASP A 736 46.52 -16.88 6.53
CA ASP A 736 47.54 -17.91 6.29
C ASP A 736 47.51 -18.93 7.44
N ARG A 737 46.70 -19.99 7.27
CA ARG A 737 46.51 -21.03 8.29
C ARG A 737 47.79 -21.77 8.65
N GLU A 738 48.70 -21.96 7.66
CA GLU A 738 49.99 -22.61 7.93
C GLU A 738 50.90 -21.74 8.82
N LYS A 739 50.93 -20.43 8.56
CA LYS A 739 51.71 -19.52 9.43
C LYS A 739 51.06 -19.41 10.81
N CYS A 740 49.74 -19.41 10.91
CA CYS A 740 49.05 -19.42 12.22
C CYS A 740 49.49 -20.65 13.02
N GLU A 741 49.47 -21.82 12.44
CA GLU A 741 49.88 -23.07 13.10
C GLU A 741 51.36 -23.07 13.49
N LYS A 742 52.25 -22.67 12.56
CA LYS A 742 53.69 -22.59 12.80
C LYS A 742 54.09 -21.59 13.90
N LEU A 743 53.33 -20.50 14.04
CA LEU A 743 53.59 -19.47 15.04
C LEU A 743 52.77 -19.67 16.33
N GLY A 744 51.92 -20.71 16.37
CA GLY A 744 51.09 -21.05 17.50
C GLY A 744 49.95 -20.05 17.74
N ALA A 745 49.48 -19.36 16.70
CA ALA A 745 48.32 -18.46 16.75
C ALA A 745 47.03 -19.23 16.41
N ASP A 746 45.98 -19.07 17.22
CA ASP A 746 44.64 -19.64 16.91
C ASP A 746 44.00 -18.87 15.76
N VAL A 747 43.52 -19.59 14.75
CA VAL A 747 42.85 -19.00 13.58
C VAL A 747 41.51 -18.30 14.00
N GLY A 748 40.84 -18.84 15.01
CA GLY A 748 39.64 -18.23 15.57
C GLY A 748 39.90 -16.89 16.23
N ASP A 749 41.05 -16.76 16.92
CA ASP A 749 41.47 -15.47 17.51
C ASP A 749 41.86 -14.44 16.43
N VAL A 750 42.40 -14.89 15.28
CA VAL A 750 42.65 -14.01 14.13
C VAL A 750 41.33 -13.44 13.60
N PHE A 751 40.34 -14.30 13.33
CA PHE A 751 39.03 -13.84 12.87
C PHE A 751 38.32 -12.96 13.90
N THR A 752 38.34 -13.34 15.19
CA THR A 752 37.75 -12.55 16.27
C THR A 752 38.41 -11.18 16.37
N THR A 753 39.71 -11.07 16.16
CA THR A 753 40.45 -9.80 16.19
C THR A 753 40.00 -8.90 15.03
N ILE A 754 39.89 -9.42 13.81
CA ILE A 754 39.40 -8.65 12.65
C ILE A 754 37.98 -8.18 12.91
N GLN A 755 37.09 -9.08 13.34
CA GLN A 755 35.71 -8.77 13.60
C GLN A 755 35.56 -7.71 14.70
N ALA A 756 36.23 -7.88 15.83
CA ALA A 756 36.10 -6.98 16.97
C ALA A 756 36.63 -5.57 16.67
N PHE A 757 37.71 -5.44 15.90
CA PHE A 757 38.27 -4.13 15.59
C PHE A 757 37.61 -3.45 14.39
N MET A 758 37.41 -4.15 13.27
CA MET A 758 36.88 -3.56 12.04
C MET A 758 35.32 -3.65 11.97
N GLY A 759 34.76 -4.82 12.24
CA GLY A 759 33.36 -5.12 12.00
C GLY A 759 32.41 -4.67 13.09
N SER A 760 32.89 -4.36 14.29
CA SER A 760 32.09 -4.23 15.52
C SER A 760 31.58 -5.59 16.04
N MET A 761 31.52 -5.76 17.35
CA MET A 761 31.08 -7.01 17.96
C MET A 761 30.13 -6.74 19.13
N TYR A 762 28.96 -7.34 19.11
CA TYR A 762 28.05 -7.40 20.25
C TYR A 762 28.59 -8.40 21.29
N ILE A 763 28.67 -7.98 22.54
CA ILE A 763 29.26 -8.75 23.64
C ILE A 763 28.18 -9.27 24.60
N ASN A 764 27.50 -8.36 25.26
CA ASN A 764 26.44 -8.62 26.23
C ASN A 764 25.52 -7.39 26.38
N ASP A 765 24.67 -7.39 27.39
CA ASP A 765 23.68 -6.33 27.61
C ASP A 765 23.92 -5.54 28.88
N PHE A 766 23.47 -4.28 28.90
CA PHE A 766 23.35 -3.47 30.09
C PHE A 766 21.93 -2.95 30.24
N THR A 767 21.55 -2.53 31.45
CA THR A 767 20.20 -2.07 31.72
C THR A 767 20.24 -0.62 32.22
N THR A 768 19.49 0.24 31.51
CA THR A 768 19.22 1.63 31.93
C THR A 768 17.81 2.02 31.50
N TYR A 769 17.19 2.98 32.19
CA TYR A 769 15.79 3.40 31.95
C TYR A 769 14.79 2.23 31.92
N ASN A 770 14.99 1.20 32.74
CA ASN A 770 14.23 -0.05 32.78
C ASN A 770 14.19 -0.82 31.43
N ARG A 771 15.19 -0.62 30.58
CA ARG A 771 15.34 -1.30 29.30
C ARG A 771 16.71 -1.93 29.18
N THR A 772 16.76 -2.96 28.35
CA THR A 772 18.01 -3.67 28.04
C THR A 772 18.58 -3.10 26.74
N PHE A 773 19.87 -2.75 26.76
CA PHE A 773 20.62 -2.24 25.64
C PHE A 773 21.92 -3.02 25.47
N HIS A 774 22.51 -2.94 24.30
CA HIS A 774 23.67 -3.74 23.91
C HIS A 774 24.99 -3.09 24.28
N VAL A 775 25.96 -3.91 24.67
CA VAL A 775 27.37 -3.54 24.82
C VAL A 775 28.12 -3.99 23.58
N VAL A 776 28.78 -3.07 22.91
CA VAL A 776 29.43 -3.29 21.63
C VAL A 776 30.89 -2.80 21.69
N VAL A 777 31.82 -3.63 21.21
CA VAL A 777 33.23 -3.27 21.08
C VAL A 777 33.60 -3.01 19.63
N GLN A 778 34.53 -2.06 19.41
CA GLN A 778 35.10 -1.77 18.08
C GLN A 778 36.42 -1.01 18.28
N ALA A 779 37.33 -0.99 17.28
CA ALA A 779 38.49 -0.10 17.32
C ALA A 779 38.05 1.37 17.29
N ASP A 780 38.77 2.24 17.99
CA ASP A 780 38.51 3.69 17.90
C ASP A 780 38.77 4.19 16.47
N THR A 781 38.10 5.24 16.09
CA THR A 781 38.03 5.75 14.70
C THR A 781 39.40 5.97 14.07
N ALA A 782 40.40 6.40 14.86
CA ALA A 782 41.75 6.62 14.39
C ALA A 782 42.47 5.34 13.90
N PHE A 783 41.96 4.16 14.24
CA PHE A 783 42.62 2.87 14.00
C PHE A 783 41.84 1.95 13.04
N ARG A 784 40.88 2.46 12.29
CA ARG A 784 40.10 1.69 11.34
C ARG A 784 39.70 2.49 10.08
N ASN A 785 40.53 3.48 9.75
CA ASN A 785 40.27 4.34 8.59
C ASN A 785 40.76 3.72 7.27
N LEU A 786 41.82 2.94 7.33
CA LEU A 786 42.49 2.34 6.19
C LEU A 786 42.63 0.82 6.37
N ILE A 787 42.68 0.08 5.26
CA ILE A 787 42.89 -1.37 5.30
C ILE A 787 44.25 -1.71 5.97
N THR A 788 45.27 -0.84 5.81
CA THR A 788 46.56 -0.98 6.44
C THR A 788 46.53 -0.86 7.97
N ASP A 789 45.42 -0.42 8.56
CA ASP A 789 45.27 -0.42 10.01
C ASP A 789 45.19 -1.84 10.58
N LEU A 790 44.86 -2.85 9.76
CA LEU A 790 44.92 -4.27 10.13
C LEU A 790 46.34 -4.67 10.58
N ASP A 791 47.35 -4.04 10.04
CA ASP A 791 48.78 -4.32 10.40
C ASP A 791 49.14 -3.84 11.81
N LYS A 792 48.32 -2.94 12.38
CA LYS A 792 48.50 -2.40 13.75
C LYS A 792 47.84 -3.27 14.82
N TYR A 793 47.08 -4.31 14.43
CA TYR A 793 46.41 -5.19 15.37
C TYR A 793 47.33 -6.37 15.75
N TYR A 794 47.07 -6.95 16.90
CA TYR A 794 47.86 -8.02 17.43
C TYR A 794 46.98 -9.20 17.87
N VAL A 795 47.50 -10.39 17.67
CA VAL A 795 46.96 -11.66 18.17
C VAL A 795 47.97 -12.28 19.11
N ARG A 796 47.54 -12.94 20.17
CA ARG A 796 48.39 -13.64 21.10
C ARG A 796 48.55 -15.10 20.66
N ASN A 797 49.79 -15.58 20.64
CA ASN A 797 50.07 -17.00 20.40
C ASN A 797 50.00 -17.82 21.72
N GLN A 798 50.05 -19.14 21.59
CA GLN A 798 50.02 -20.08 22.72
C GLN A 798 51.17 -19.85 23.72
N ALA A 799 52.29 -19.32 23.26
CA ALA A 799 53.43 -18.96 24.11
C ALA A 799 53.27 -17.59 24.83
N GLY A 800 52.15 -16.90 24.63
CA GLY A 800 51.85 -15.59 25.23
C GLY A 800 52.46 -14.40 24.48
N GLN A 801 53.08 -14.58 23.34
CA GLN A 801 53.70 -13.53 22.53
C GLN A 801 52.67 -12.84 21.65
N MET A 802 52.82 -11.52 21.49
CA MET A 802 51.98 -10.71 20.61
C MET A 802 52.52 -10.73 19.19
N LEU A 803 51.74 -11.27 18.27
CA LEU A 803 52.05 -11.35 16.85
C LEU A 803 51.28 -10.27 16.09
N PRO A 804 51.91 -9.45 15.24
CA PRO A 804 51.22 -8.51 14.39
C PRO A 804 50.28 -9.25 13.42
N LEU A 805 49.05 -8.81 13.31
CA LEU A 805 48.03 -9.44 12.47
C LEU A 805 48.45 -9.48 10.99
N GLY A 806 49.12 -8.44 10.49
CA GLY A 806 49.64 -8.36 9.12
C GLY A 806 50.65 -9.47 8.75
N THR A 807 51.26 -10.18 9.73
CA THR A 807 52.09 -11.36 9.46
C THR A 807 51.28 -12.62 9.17
N LEU A 808 50.02 -12.68 9.64
CA LEU A 808 49.12 -13.83 9.58
C LEU A 808 48.10 -13.75 8.46
N ILE A 809 47.93 -12.56 7.87
CA ILE A 809 46.94 -12.30 6.85
C ILE A 809 47.56 -11.73 5.57
N SER A 810 46.82 -11.82 4.51
CA SER A 810 47.03 -11.06 3.27
C SER A 810 45.71 -10.47 2.80
N TYR A 811 45.74 -9.29 2.21
CA TYR A 811 44.53 -8.67 1.67
C TYR A 811 44.74 -8.24 0.22
N LYS A 812 43.68 -8.42 -0.61
CA LYS A 812 43.69 -8.07 -2.02
C LYS A 812 42.43 -7.25 -2.33
N PRO A 813 42.54 -6.20 -3.16
CA PRO A 813 41.36 -5.51 -3.63
C PRO A 813 40.52 -6.45 -4.52
N VAL A 814 39.22 -6.42 -4.31
CA VAL A 814 38.20 -7.16 -5.10
C VAL A 814 37.01 -6.25 -5.30
N GLU A 815 36.14 -6.64 -6.20
CA GLU A 815 34.84 -5.99 -6.40
C GLU A 815 33.75 -6.95 -5.97
N THR A 816 32.70 -6.45 -5.31
CA THR A 816 31.56 -7.24 -4.83
C THR A 816 30.25 -6.45 -4.92
N ALA A 817 29.12 -7.10 -4.73
CA ALA A 817 27.82 -6.45 -4.65
C ALA A 817 27.55 -5.97 -3.20
N PRO A 818 27.14 -4.71 -3.01
CA PRO A 818 26.79 -4.19 -1.68
C PRO A 818 25.40 -4.65 -1.24
N LEU A 819 24.58 -5.12 -2.18
CA LEU A 819 23.24 -5.66 -2.01
C LEU A 819 23.07 -6.85 -2.93
N ILE A 820 22.62 -7.98 -2.40
CA ILE A 820 22.20 -9.15 -3.17
C ILE A 820 20.73 -9.41 -2.85
N SER A 821 19.92 -9.37 -3.90
CA SER A 821 18.48 -9.64 -3.79
C SER A 821 18.16 -11.02 -4.36
N HIS A 822 17.21 -11.71 -3.73
CA HIS A 822 16.61 -12.93 -4.23
C HIS A 822 15.12 -12.71 -4.53
N PHE A 823 14.66 -13.35 -5.58
CA PHE A 823 13.25 -13.49 -5.88
C PHE A 823 12.92 -14.99 -6.04
N ASN A 824 12.02 -15.50 -5.22
CA ASN A 824 11.69 -16.94 -5.16
C ASN A 824 12.94 -17.82 -5.09
N ILE A 825 13.85 -17.54 -4.13
CA ILE A 825 15.13 -18.23 -3.89
C ILE A 825 16.24 -18.01 -4.93
N PHE A 826 15.95 -17.39 -6.07
CA PHE A 826 16.96 -17.13 -7.09
C PHE A 826 17.54 -15.71 -6.92
N ARG A 827 18.84 -15.55 -7.13
CA ARG A 827 19.43 -14.22 -7.25
C ARG A 827 18.70 -13.43 -8.32
N SER A 828 18.30 -12.23 -8.00
CA SER A 828 17.53 -11.37 -8.87
C SER A 828 18.06 -9.94 -8.91
N ALA A 829 17.75 -9.27 -10.00
CA ALA A 829 17.92 -7.84 -10.15
C ALA A 829 16.60 -7.22 -10.59
N GLU A 830 16.12 -6.29 -9.78
CA GLU A 830 14.91 -5.53 -10.08
C GLU A 830 15.20 -4.43 -11.09
N ILE A 831 14.33 -4.32 -12.08
CA ILE A 831 14.35 -3.28 -13.09
C ILE A 831 13.02 -2.56 -13.02
N ASP A 832 13.08 -1.28 -12.71
CA ASP A 832 11.93 -0.39 -12.63
C ASP A 832 11.94 0.62 -13.77
N GLY A 833 10.78 1.21 -14.01
CA GLY A 833 10.63 2.23 -15.03
C GLY A 833 9.16 2.54 -15.26
N THR A 834 8.88 3.39 -16.25
CA THR A 834 7.51 3.81 -16.59
C THR A 834 7.17 3.51 -18.04
N SER A 835 5.89 3.55 -18.37
CA SER A 835 5.45 3.42 -19.76
C SER A 835 5.88 4.64 -20.58
N GLY A 836 6.27 4.38 -21.83
CA GLY A 836 6.59 5.43 -22.79
C GLY A 836 5.38 6.32 -23.10
N ALA A 837 5.63 7.57 -23.48
CA ALA A 837 4.56 8.51 -23.79
C ALA A 837 3.59 7.97 -24.86
N GLY A 838 2.32 7.84 -24.51
CA GLY A 838 1.27 7.30 -25.37
C GLY A 838 1.13 5.77 -25.39
N TYR A 839 1.94 5.05 -24.63
CA TYR A 839 1.84 3.62 -24.43
C TYR A 839 1.17 3.28 -23.10
N SER A 840 0.53 2.12 -23.04
CA SER A 840 -0.05 1.59 -21.79
C SER A 840 0.92 0.68 -21.05
N THR A 841 0.63 0.42 -19.77
CA THR A 841 1.40 -0.53 -18.96
C THR A 841 1.39 -1.93 -19.56
N THR A 842 0.27 -2.40 -20.09
CA THR A 842 0.18 -3.69 -20.80
C THR A 842 1.11 -3.76 -22.02
N GLN A 843 1.18 -2.68 -22.81
CA GLN A 843 2.10 -2.62 -23.96
C GLN A 843 3.57 -2.60 -23.50
N THR A 844 3.84 -1.93 -22.40
CA THR A 844 5.17 -1.92 -21.78
C THR A 844 5.57 -3.31 -21.28
N ILE A 845 4.65 -4.05 -20.65
CA ILE A 845 4.87 -5.43 -20.21
C ILE A 845 5.20 -6.34 -21.41
N GLU A 846 4.47 -6.22 -22.52
CA GLU A 846 4.77 -7.01 -23.72
C GLU A 846 6.12 -6.60 -24.34
N ALA A 847 6.44 -5.32 -24.38
CA ALA A 847 7.74 -4.83 -24.82
C ALA A 847 8.90 -5.37 -23.97
N LEU A 848 8.72 -5.45 -22.63
CA LEU A 848 9.71 -6.04 -21.73
C LEU A 848 9.90 -7.54 -22.01
N LYS A 849 8.83 -8.29 -22.29
CA LYS A 849 8.92 -9.71 -22.68
C LYS A 849 9.68 -9.88 -24.00
N GLU A 850 9.43 -9.02 -24.99
CA GLU A 850 10.15 -9.03 -26.26
C GLU A 850 11.65 -8.73 -26.07
N VAL A 851 11.99 -7.75 -25.24
CA VAL A 851 13.39 -7.42 -24.89
C VAL A 851 14.02 -8.61 -24.16
N ALA A 852 13.32 -9.25 -23.22
CA ALA A 852 13.79 -10.41 -22.49
C ALA A 852 14.11 -11.58 -23.42
N ALA A 853 13.20 -11.89 -24.35
CA ALA A 853 13.40 -12.94 -25.34
C ALA A 853 14.62 -12.70 -26.25
N LYS A 854 14.96 -11.41 -26.50
CA LYS A 854 16.08 -11.00 -27.36
C LYS A 854 17.42 -10.97 -26.61
N VAL A 855 17.43 -10.59 -25.35
CA VAL A 855 18.64 -10.21 -24.59
C VAL A 855 19.08 -11.25 -23.59
N LEU A 856 18.14 -11.94 -22.91
CA LEU A 856 18.49 -12.87 -21.85
C LEU A 856 19.16 -14.15 -22.40
N PRO A 857 20.36 -14.50 -21.94
CA PRO A 857 21.02 -15.72 -22.34
C PRO A 857 20.42 -16.94 -21.62
N LYS A 858 20.80 -18.15 -22.08
CA LYS A 858 20.41 -19.39 -21.37
C LYS A 858 20.90 -19.38 -19.92
N GLY A 859 20.04 -19.83 -19.01
CA GLY A 859 20.33 -19.82 -17.56
C GLY A 859 19.85 -18.55 -16.84
N TYR A 860 19.21 -17.64 -17.55
CA TYR A 860 18.50 -16.51 -16.97
C TYR A 860 17.01 -16.61 -17.26
N ALA A 861 16.21 -16.22 -16.29
CA ALA A 861 14.76 -16.13 -16.40
C ALA A 861 14.29 -14.73 -16.02
N TYR A 862 13.01 -14.51 -16.12
CA TYR A 862 12.40 -13.27 -15.62
C TYR A 862 11.05 -13.57 -14.99
N GLU A 863 10.70 -12.73 -14.04
CA GLU A 863 9.39 -12.68 -13.40
C GLU A 863 8.94 -11.21 -13.29
N PHE A 864 7.67 -10.99 -13.01
CA PHE A 864 7.14 -9.67 -12.71
C PHE A 864 6.80 -9.59 -11.22
N SER A 865 6.96 -8.43 -10.63
CA SER A 865 6.59 -8.15 -9.24
C SER A 865 5.66 -6.93 -9.14
N GLY A 866 5.12 -6.68 -7.97
CA GLY A 866 4.32 -5.48 -7.68
C GLY A 866 3.11 -5.31 -8.61
N LEU A 867 2.92 -4.08 -9.10
CA LEU A 867 1.79 -3.73 -9.97
C LEU A 867 1.76 -4.53 -11.28
N SER A 868 2.93 -4.81 -11.85
CA SER A 868 3.04 -5.55 -13.11
C SER A 868 2.58 -7.00 -12.96
N TYR A 869 2.89 -7.64 -11.84
CA TYR A 869 2.40 -8.99 -11.51
C TYR A 869 0.87 -9.01 -11.45
N GLU A 870 0.28 -8.07 -10.74
CA GLU A 870 -1.18 -7.97 -10.60
C GLU A 870 -1.87 -7.63 -11.93
N GLU A 871 -1.27 -6.79 -12.77
CA GLU A 871 -1.81 -6.45 -14.08
C GLU A 871 -1.85 -7.67 -15.01
N ILE A 872 -0.79 -8.47 -15.03
CA ILE A 872 -0.73 -9.70 -15.84
C ILE A 872 -1.81 -10.68 -15.37
N ARG A 873 -1.96 -10.86 -14.07
CA ARG A 873 -2.96 -11.75 -13.48
C ARG A 873 -4.39 -11.29 -13.77
N ALA A 874 -4.61 -9.97 -13.78
CA ALA A 874 -5.90 -9.34 -14.06
C ALA A 874 -6.31 -9.44 -15.53
N GLY A 875 -5.35 -9.30 -16.45
CA GLY A 875 -5.62 -9.10 -17.87
C GLY A 875 -6.43 -10.21 -18.55
N SER A 876 -6.27 -11.47 -18.14
CA SER A 876 -7.04 -12.60 -18.67
C SER A 876 -8.47 -12.68 -18.11
N THR A 877 -8.71 -12.15 -16.93
CA THR A 877 -9.97 -12.34 -16.19
C THR A 877 -11.08 -11.40 -16.67
N THR A 878 -10.75 -10.19 -17.11
CA THR A 878 -11.72 -9.16 -17.53
C THR A 878 -12.63 -9.61 -18.68
N VAL A 879 -12.07 -10.29 -19.68
CA VAL A 879 -12.85 -10.78 -20.83
C VAL A 879 -13.90 -11.82 -20.39
N TYR A 880 -13.53 -12.72 -19.50
CA TYR A 880 -14.46 -13.72 -18.95
C TYR A 880 -15.60 -13.08 -18.19
N ILE A 881 -15.34 -12.00 -17.45
CA ILE A 881 -16.37 -11.26 -16.70
C ILE A 881 -17.44 -10.72 -17.66
N PHE A 882 -17.02 -10.05 -18.74
CA PHE A 882 -17.95 -9.52 -19.72
C PHE A 882 -18.82 -10.64 -20.33
N ILE A 883 -18.19 -11.76 -20.70
CA ILE A 883 -18.91 -12.90 -21.25
C ILE A 883 -19.91 -13.46 -20.23
N PHE A 884 -19.50 -13.68 -18.99
CA PHE A 884 -20.39 -14.18 -17.94
C PHE A 884 -21.52 -13.20 -17.64
N SER A 885 -21.24 -11.90 -17.49
CA SER A 885 -22.29 -10.89 -17.23
C SER A 885 -23.33 -10.87 -18.34
N ILE A 886 -22.92 -10.86 -19.61
CA ILE A 886 -23.85 -10.90 -20.74
C ILE A 886 -24.62 -12.22 -20.77
N THR A 887 -23.98 -13.34 -20.48
CA THR A 887 -24.61 -14.67 -20.43
C THR A 887 -25.66 -14.73 -19.31
N PHE A 888 -25.33 -14.25 -18.11
CA PHE A 888 -26.28 -14.21 -17.00
C PHE A 888 -27.51 -13.33 -17.31
N VAL A 889 -27.27 -12.17 -17.91
CA VAL A 889 -28.37 -11.29 -18.36
C VAL A 889 -29.24 -12.02 -19.39
N PHE A 890 -28.64 -12.67 -20.38
CA PHE A 890 -29.35 -13.44 -21.40
C PHE A 890 -30.22 -14.54 -20.79
N LEU A 891 -29.63 -15.36 -19.89
CA LEU A 891 -30.36 -16.44 -19.22
C LEU A 891 -31.50 -15.93 -18.34
N PHE A 892 -31.28 -14.84 -17.63
CA PHE A 892 -32.29 -14.25 -16.77
C PHE A 892 -33.46 -13.68 -17.59
N LEU A 893 -33.12 -12.98 -18.67
CA LEU A 893 -34.16 -12.49 -19.63
C LEU A 893 -34.90 -13.65 -20.29
N SER A 894 -34.19 -14.74 -20.64
CA SER A 894 -34.83 -15.92 -21.25
C SER A 894 -35.84 -16.58 -20.30
N ALA A 895 -35.46 -16.69 -19.02
CA ALA A 895 -36.38 -17.18 -17.98
C ALA A 895 -37.55 -16.23 -17.73
N LEU A 896 -37.34 -14.91 -17.76
CA LEU A 896 -38.37 -13.91 -17.55
C LEU A 896 -39.39 -13.91 -18.67
N TYR A 897 -38.94 -13.98 -19.93
CA TYR A 897 -39.81 -13.91 -21.11
C TYR A 897 -40.31 -15.26 -21.62
N GLU A 898 -39.90 -16.36 -20.99
CA GLU A 898 -40.17 -17.72 -21.48
C GLU A 898 -39.84 -17.86 -22.99
N SER A 899 -38.75 -17.19 -23.43
CA SER A 899 -38.36 -17.08 -24.83
C SER A 899 -36.88 -16.96 -25.02
N TRP A 900 -36.30 -17.63 -26.01
CA TRP A 900 -34.87 -17.51 -26.38
C TRP A 900 -34.63 -16.36 -27.36
N SER A 901 -35.63 -15.86 -28.07
CA SER A 901 -35.47 -14.82 -29.10
C SER A 901 -35.60 -13.39 -28.55
N VAL A 902 -36.50 -13.17 -27.60
CA VAL A 902 -36.75 -11.86 -27.01
C VAL A 902 -35.49 -11.27 -26.31
N PRO A 903 -34.72 -12.02 -25.56
CA PRO A 903 -33.50 -11.52 -24.94
C PRO A 903 -32.48 -10.94 -25.92
N PHE A 904 -32.37 -11.47 -27.13
CA PHE A 904 -31.47 -10.90 -28.14
C PHE A 904 -31.86 -9.47 -28.52
N SER A 905 -33.13 -9.16 -28.58
CA SER A 905 -33.61 -7.79 -28.86
C SER A 905 -33.17 -6.79 -27.79
N VAL A 906 -33.17 -7.21 -26.53
CA VAL A 906 -32.68 -6.40 -25.41
C VAL A 906 -31.16 -6.23 -25.46
N LEU A 907 -30.41 -7.31 -25.69
CA LEU A 907 -28.97 -7.30 -25.70
C LEU A 907 -28.35 -6.52 -26.88
N LEU A 908 -29.09 -6.39 -27.98
CA LEU A 908 -28.63 -5.57 -29.14
C LEU A 908 -28.52 -4.07 -28.81
N ALA A 909 -29.11 -3.59 -27.71
CA ALA A 909 -28.89 -2.21 -27.24
C ALA A 909 -27.50 -1.99 -26.59
N VAL A 910 -26.96 -3.04 -26.00
CA VAL A 910 -25.68 -2.97 -25.23
C VAL A 910 -24.49 -2.49 -26.11
N PRO A 911 -24.22 -3.03 -27.29
CA PRO A 911 -23.10 -2.58 -28.14
C PRO A 911 -23.10 -1.10 -28.47
N VAL A 912 -24.24 -0.47 -28.57
CA VAL A 912 -24.36 0.97 -28.86
C VAL A 912 -23.87 1.81 -27.67
N GLY A 913 -24.23 1.41 -26.44
CA GLY A 913 -23.73 2.06 -25.22
C GLY A 913 -22.22 1.88 -25.07
N VAL A 914 -21.75 0.65 -25.25
CA VAL A 914 -20.31 0.32 -25.20
C VAL A 914 -19.52 1.09 -26.26
N PHE A 915 -20.04 1.20 -27.48
CA PHE A 915 -19.41 2.00 -28.53
C PHE A 915 -19.25 3.47 -28.12
N GLY A 916 -20.30 4.08 -27.54
CA GLY A 916 -20.24 5.46 -27.09
C GLY A 916 -19.15 5.69 -26.03
N ALA A 917 -19.03 4.75 -25.07
CA ALA A 917 -17.99 4.80 -24.06
C ALA A 917 -16.59 4.69 -24.69
N ILE A 918 -16.34 3.66 -25.49
CA ILE A 918 -15.04 3.40 -26.12
C ILE A 918 -14.66 4.50 -27.10
N PHE A 919 -15.62 5.01 -27.87
CA PHE A 919 -15.40 6.11 -28.79
C PHE A 919 -14.96 7.37 -28.07
N THR A 920 -15.55 7.70 -26.92
CA THR A 920 -15.14 8.84 -26.10
C THR A 920 -13.76 8.62 -25.50
N LEU A 921 -13.47 7.43 -24.96
CA LEU A 921 -12.13 7.07 -24.50
C LEU A 921 -11.09 7.20 -25.62
N PHE A 922 -11.45 6.86 -26.86
CA PHE A 922 -10.55 6.97 -28.00
C PHE A 922 -10.27 8.41 -28.40
N LEU A 923 -11.30 9.29 -28.35
CA LEU A 923 -11.15 10.71 -28.66
C LEU A 923 -10.29 11.49 -27.68
N VAL A 924 -10.22 11.04 -26.43
CA VAL A 924 -9.43 11.69 -25.37
C VAL A 924 -8.18 10.85 -25.10
N PRO A 925 -6.99 11.26 -25.60
CA PRO A 925 -5.76 10.45 -25.49
C PRO A 925 -5.33 10.15 -24.06
N SER A 926 -5.60 11.06 -23.11
CA SER A 926 -5.25 10.90 -21.70
C SER A 926 -6.08 9.85 -20.96
N LEU A 927 -7.24 9.46 -21.51
CA LEU A 927 -8.09 8.42 -20.90
C LEU A 927 -7.68 7.05 -21.43
N THR A 928 -7.36 6.13 -20.53
CA THR A 928 -7.03 4.73 -20.85
C THR A 928 -8.21 3.80 -20.55
N ASN A 929 -8.22 2.60 -21.10
CA ASN A 929 -9.16 1.56 -20.74
C ASN A 929 -8.67 0.86 -19.43
N ASN A 930 -8.80 1.55 -18.33
CA ASN A 930 -8.40 1.10 -17.00
C ASN A 930 -9.58 0.46 -16.22
N ILE A 931 -9.33 0.02 -14.99
CA ILE A 931 -10.34 -0.60 -14.12
C ILE A 931 -11.60 0.27 -14.00
N TYR A 932 -11.49 1.58 -13.84
CA TYR A 932 -12.64 2.48 -13.69
C TYR A 932 -13.48 2.54 -14.97
N ALA A 933 -12.83 2.58 -16.15
CA ALA A 933 -13.52 2.53 -17.44
C ALA A 933 -14.25 1.19 -17.63
N GLN A 934 -13.65 0.09 -17.24
CA GLN A 934 -14.23 -1.25 -17.31
C GLN A 934 -15.44 -1.39 -16.39
N ILE A 935 -15.37 -0.87 -15.16
CA ILE A 935 -16.50 -0.77 -14.22
C ILE A 935 -17.65 0.03 -14.86
N GLY A 936 -17.33 1.17 -15.48
CA GLY A 936 -18.32 1.98 -16.20
C GLY A 936 -19.00 1.23 -17.35
N ILE A 937 -18.23 0.46 -18.13
CA ILE A 937 -18.77 -0.35 -19.24
C ILE A 937 -19.69 -1.46 -18.71
N ILE A 938 -19.34 -2.15 -17.61
CA ILE A 938 -20.21 -3.15 -16.97
C ILE A 938 -21.55 -2.51 -16.55
N THR A 939 -21.48 -1.34 -15.95
CA THR A 939 -22.66 -0.59 -15.53
C THR A 939 -23.52 -0.18 -16.73
N LEU A 940 -22.89 0.25 -17.84
CA LEU A 940 -23.60 0.57 -19.09
C LEU A 940 -24.35 -0.63 -19.67
N ILE A 941 -23.83 -1.85 -19.53
CA ILE A 941 -24.56 -3.07 -19.96
C ILE A 941 -25.90 -3.14 -19.24
N GLY A 942 -25.90 -2.96 -17.92
CA GLY A 942 -27.12 -2.97 -17.11
C GLY A 942 -28.09 -1.83 -17.47
N LEU A 943 -27.58 -0.61 -17.61
CA LEU A 943 -28.39 0.58 -17.90
C LEU A 943 -29.01 0.53 -19.33
N ALA A 944 -28.22 0.10 -20.32
CA ALA A 944 -28.74 -0.05 -21.69
C ALA A 944 -29.79 -1.15 -21.77
N ALA A 945 -29.57 -2.28 -21.09
CA ALA A 945 -30.53 -3.36 -21.01
C ALA A 945 -31.86 -2.90 -20.34
N LYS A 946 -31.80 -2.08 -19.27
CA LYS A 946 -33.00 -1.56 -18.57
C LYS A 946 -33.95 -0.85 -19.52
N ASN A 947 -33.46 0.08 -20.33
CA ASN A 947 -34.31 0.83 -21.27
C ASN A 947 -34.90 -0.09 -22.35
N ALA A 948 -34.12 -1.01 -22.88
CA ALA A 948 -34.57 -1.99 -23.86
C ALA A 948 -35.62 -2.94 -23.29
N ILE A 949 -35.46 -3.38 -22.03
CA ILE A 949 -36.42 -4.23 -21.31
C ILE A 949 -37.77 -3.54 -21.21
N LEU A 950 -37.79 -2.27 -20.80
CA LEU A 950 -39.05 -1.50 -20.71
C LEU A 950 -39.77 -1.42 -22.06
N ILE A 951 -39.06 -1.10 -23.15
CA ILE A 951 -39.61 -1.03 -24.48
C ILE A 951 -40.23 -2.38 -24.91
N VAL A 952 -39.48 -3.46 -24.73
CA VAL A 952 -39.87 -4.82 -25.12
C VAL A 952 -41.06 -5.29 -24.28
N GLU A 953 -41.08 -5.03 -22.98
CA GLU A 953 -42.15 -5.42 -22.06
C GLU A 953 -43.47 -4.71 -22.43
N PHE A 954 -43.44 -3.39 -22.66
CA PHE A 954 -44.64 -2.65 -23.08
C PHE A 954 -45.11 -3.10 -24.44
N ALA A 955 -44.25 -3.41 -25.37
CA ALA A 955 -44.63 -3.94 -26.67
C ALA A 955 -45.25 -5.33 -26.55
N LYS A 956 -44.64 -6.25 -25.78
CA LYS A 956 -45.15 -7.61 -25.57
C LYS A 956 -46.51 -7.64 -24.92
N VAL A 957 -46.72 -6.87 -23.84
CA VAL A 957 -48.01 -6.78 -23.14
C VAL A 957 -49.13 -6.32 -24.06
N ARG A 958 -48.88 -5.41 -25.01
CA ARG A 958 -49.88 -4.95 -25.98
C ARG A 958 -50.15 -6.00 -27.05
N VAL A 959 -49.13 -6.66 -27.56
CA VAL A 959 -49.29 -7.78 -28.53
C VAL A 959 -50.04 -8.95 -27.88
N ASP A 960 -49.74 -9.30 -26.62
CA ASP A 960 -50.45 -10.35 -25.89
C ASP A 960 -51.92 -9.98 -25.64
N ARG A 961 -52.30 -8.69 -25.65
CA ARG A 961 -53.67 -8.17 -25.60
C ARG A 961 -54.35 -8.16 -26.96
N GLY A 962 -53.66 -8.54 -28.05
CA GLY A 962 -54.20 -8.64 -29.41
C GLY A 962 -54.14 -7.34 -30.22
N GLU A 963 -53.28 -6.36 -29.82
CA GLU A 963 -52.98 -5.19 -30.64
C GLU A 963 -52.06 -5.59 -31.82
N ASP A 964 -52.27 -4.99 -32.99
CA ASP A 964 -51.45 -5.22 -34.17
C ASP A 964 -50.00 -4.74 -33.95
N LEU A 965 -49.05 -5.44 -34.52
CA LEU A 965 -47.61 -5.18 -34.36
C LEU A 965 -47.19 -3.76 -34.78
#